data_d3635c96b2a6e336e8390efa293fddba
#
_entry.id   d3635c96b2a6e336e8390efa293fddba
#
_cell.length_a   1.000
_cell.length_b   1.000
_cell.length_c   1.000
_cell.angle_alpha   90.00
_cell.angle_beta   90.00
_cell.angle_gamma   90.00
#
_symmetry.space_group_name_H-M   'P 1'
#
loop_
_entity.id
_entity.type
_entity.pdbx_description
1 polymer ?
#
loop_
_entity_poly.entity_id
_entity_poly.type
_entity_poly.pdbx_seq_one_letter_code
_entity_poly.pdbx_strand_id
1 'polypeptide(L)'
;MSDRDDALDLQELSLGDQPIAIPGELPILPLRDTVLFPNSFMPLAVARESSVRLIDEAISAGKLIGVFTQRDASVEEPQQADLFTVGTASHIHKMFKLPDGSLRLIVQGLARLTLDQVTETRPYLKARVTPAVEAVNDADHLEIDALLRNIKTNFQQVVSLSPLLSNDLQTLASNIAEPGRLADFIASSLTTIATSVKQEVLETLDIRARMDSLNRILIKELEVLELGSRIQSQVQSEVGKNQREYFLREQMKAIQKELGESDDQTKDVEELREKIEAAGMPEAVQKEAYRELDRLAKMPVAAAEYTVSRTYLDWLVTLPWQKRTEEIIDLPNSKAVLDADHTGLAKAKDRILEYLAVRKLNPGLKGPILCFVGPPGVGKTSLARSIATSLSRKFVRVSLGGMRDEAEIRGHRRTYIGALPGQIIQGLRRAESKNPVFILDEIDKLGSDFRGDPASALLEVLDPEQNSTFRDHYLDVPFDLSEVLFITTANVLDPVPPALRDRMEVLELPGYTEEEKLAIAREHLVEKQIKNHGLTDEQLVITDASLSAVIRGYTREAGVRNLEREIGALCRKAARRRAEGDDSALTITPDVVAGMLGAPTFMDEEMEERTKEPGVAIGLAWTPAGGDVLFVEASRMAGTGSLTLTGQLGEVMKESARAALSWFRAHAAAYGADPDFFKNAEIHLHVPSGAIPKDGPSAGVTIATALASEVTGRPVRGDIAMTGEITLSGRVLPVGGVKEKVLAARRAGLREVILPRQNEKNVKEDLTEELRRELTIHFVQSVDEVLLLALTPGPQAPRVKKTDRRVQPRVQ
;
A
#
# COMPACT_ATOMS: atom_id res chain seq x y z
N MET A 1 15.43 21.06 -63.62
CA MET A 1 14.88 22.27 -62.97
C MET A 1 14.30 21.80 -61.69
N SER A 2 15.02 21.83 -60.77
CA SER A 2 15.60 22.67 -59.76
C SER A 2 14.91 22.28 -58.46
N ASP A 3 15.39 21.18 -57.83
CA ASP A 3 15.22 20.85 -56.43
C ASP A 3 16.05 21.86 -55.63
N ARG A 4 15.42 22.67 -54.82
CA ARG A 4 16.08 23.41 -53.75
C ARG A 4 16.00 22.55 -52.49
N ASP A 5 17.13 21.94 -52.18
CA ASP A 5 17.42 21.42 -50.85
C ASP A 5 17.36 22.58 -49.84
N ASP A 6 16.31 22.62 -49.05
CA ASP A 6 16.30 23.33 -47.78
C ASP A 6 17.09 22.50 -46.74
N ALA A 7 18.41 22.71 -46.75
CA ALA A 7 19.27 22.24 -45.67
C ALA A 7 18.96 23.09 -44.43
N LEU A 8 18.10 22.58 -43.56
CA LEU A 8 17.92 23.10 -42.20
C LEU A 8 19.25 22.96 -41.46
N ASP A 9 19.79 24.05 -40.99
CA ASP A 9 20.95 24.12 -40.09
C ASP A 9 20.63 23.32 -38.80
N LEU A 10 21.08 22.07 -38.79
CA LEU A 10 21.04 21.22 -37.62
C LEU A 10 22.10 21.69 -36.62
N GLN A 11 21.74 22.38 -35.58
CA GLN A 11 22.65 22.66 -34.47
C GLN A 11 22.98 21.36 -33.74
N GLU A 12 24.20 20.86 -33.94
CA GLU A 12 24.74 19.69 -33.25
C GLU A 12 25.00 20.03 -31.79
N LEU A 13 24.17 19.49 -30.91
CA LEU A 13 24.35 19.55 -29.48
C LEU A 13 24.93 18.23 -28.98
N SER A 14 25.90 18.27 -28.09
CA SER A 14 26.56 17.09 -27.55
C SER A 14 26.01 16.64 -26.20
N LEU A 15 25.62 15.38 -26.11
CA LEU A 15 25.39 14.71 -24.80
C LEU A 15 26.62 13.80 -24.56
N GLY A 16 27.61 14.32 -23.83
CA GLY A 16 28.94 13.70 -23.81
C GLY A 16 29.62 13.87 -25.18
N ASP A 17 30.23 12.82 -25.70
CA ASP A 17 30.92 12.85 -27.00
C ASP A 17 30.04 12.56 -28.22
N GLN A 18 28.71 12.52 -28.11
CA GLN A 18 27.82 12.22 -29.24
C GLN A 18 26.95 13.43 -29.63
N PRO A 19 26.94 13.86 -30.90
CA PRO A 19 26.06 14.92 -31.41
C PRO A 19 24.60 14.42 -31.42
N ILE A 20 23.66 15.21 -30.85
CA ILE A 20 22.22 14.94 -30.93
C ILE A 20 21.56 15.99 -31.81
N ALA A 21 20.92 15.55 -32.89
CA ALA A 21 20.08 16.41 -33.72
C ALA A 21 18.69 16.54 -33.09
N ILE A 22 18.20 17.75 -32.89
CA ILE A 22 16.86 18.01 -32.40
C ILE A 22 15.88 17.92 -33.57
N PRO A 23 14.88 17.00 -33.52
CA PRO A 23 13.86 16.93 -34.57
C PRO A 23 13.02 18.21 -34.61
N GLY A 24 12.57 18.62 -35.76
CA GLY A 24 11.70 19.80 -35.95
C GLY A 24 10.29 19.63 -35.36
N GLU A 25 9.93 18.42 -34.95
CA GLU A 25 8.69 18.11 -34.24
C GLU A 25 9.00 17.25 -33.00
N LEU A 26 8.50 17.66 -31.82
CA LEU A 26 8.73 16.98 -30.56
C LEU A 26 7.43 16.76 -29.79
N PRO A 27 7.36 15.69 -28.97
CA PRO A 27 6.34 15.54 -27.96
C PRO A 27 6.56 16.59 -26.84
N ILE A 28 5.49 17.28 -26.43
CA ILE A 28 5.55 18.41 -25.53
C ILE A 28 5.02 18.02 -24.15
N LEU A 29 5.91 18.09 -23.14
CA LEU A 29 5.56 17.88 -21.74
C LEU A 29 5.28 19.22 -21.04
N PRO A 30 4.03 19.53 -20.68
CA PRO A 30 3.69 20.75 -19.95
C PRO A 30 4.04 20.64 -18.48
N LEU A 31 4.75 21.63 -17.92
CA LEU A 31 5.05 21.78 -16.49
C LEU A 31 4.15 22.85 -15.85
N ARG A 32 3.71 22.60 -14.62
CA ARG A 32 2.79 23.53 -13.89
C ARG A 32 3.54 24.68 -13.22
N ASP A 33 4.47 24.36 -12.32
CA ASP A 33 5.07 25.33 -11.38
C ASP A 33 6.60 25.37 -11.47
N THR A 34 7.17 24.94 -12.58
CA THR A 34 8.61 24.75 -12.67
C THR A 34 9.10 25.07 -14.07
N VAL A 35 10.29 25.65 -14.17
CA VAL A 35 11.00 25.95 -15.43
C VAL A 35 12.23 25.10 -15.49
N LEU A 36 12.41 24.38 -16.60
CA LEU A 36 13.62 23.61 -16.88
C LEU A 36 14.57 24.45 -17.74
N PHE A 37 15.79 24.62 -17.28
CA PHE A 37 16.83 25.35 -18.00
C PHE A 37 17.77 24.42 -18.78
N PRO A 38 18.40 24.89 -19.84
CA PRO A 38 19.48 24.16 -20.52
C PRO A 38 20.59 23.77 -19.55
N ASN A 39 21.22 22.63 -19.78
CA ASN A 39 22.29 22.05 -18.94
C ASN A 39 21.92 21.78 -17.48
N SER A 40 20.65 21.86 -17.09
CA SER A 40 20.19 21.51 -15.76
C SER A 40 19.58 20.11 -15.72
N PHE A 41 19.73 19.42 -14.57
CA PHE A 41 19.07 18.16 -14.28
C PHE A 41 17.89 18.42 -13.35
N MET A 42 16.74 17.84 -13.67
CA MET A 42 15.55 18.03 -12.86
C MET A 42 14.77 16.71 -12.69
N PRO A 43 14.41 16.36 -11.45
CA PRO A 43 13.47 15.30 -11.20
C PRO A 43 12.03 15.82 -11.44
N LEU A 44 11.28 15.14 -12.29
CA LEU A 44 9.89 15.47 -12.61
C LEU A 44 8.95 14.33 -12.19
N ALA A 45 7.82 14.68 -11.62
CA ALA A 45 6.72 13.75 -11.35
C ALA A 45 5.64 13.92 -12.42
N VAL A 46 5.29 12.85 -13.11
CA VAL A 46 4.30 12.84 -14.20
C VAL A 46 3.17 11.88 -13.82
N ALA A 47 1.97 12.45 -13.62
CA ALA A 47 0.79 11.70 -13.21
C ALA A 47 -0.38 11.81 -14.21
N ARG A 48 -0.36 12.76 -15.14
CA ARG A 48 -1.40 12.90 -16.16
C ARG A 48 -1.31 11.77 -17.17
N GLU A 49 -2.42 11.14 -17.51
CA GLU A 49 -2.46 10.01 -18.44
C GLU A 49 -1.86 10.35 -19.83
N SER A 50 -2.18 11.53 -20.37
CA SER A 50 -1.60 12.03 -21.62
C SER A 50 -0.08 12.18 -21.54
N SER A 51 0.44 12.71 -20.45
CA SER A 51 1.88 12.87 -20.22
C SER A 51 2.58 11.53 -19.97
N VAL A 52 1.94 10.56 -19.33
CA VAL A 52 2.48 9.20 -19.16
C VAL A 52 2.63 8.51 -20.51
N ARG A 53 1.62 8.59 -21.37
CA ARG A 53 1.69 8.05 -22.76
C ARG A 53 2.79 8.72 -23.58
N LEU A 54 2.91 10.04 -23.45
CA LEU A 54 3.98 10.79 -24.09
C LEU A 54 5.36 10.24 -23.74
N ILE A 55 5.59 10.01 -22.45
CA ILE A 55 6.89 9.52 -21.97
C ILE A 55 7.16 8.10 -22.43
N ASP A 56 6.17 7.20 -22.37
CA ASP A 56 6.31 5.81 -22.83
C ASP A 56 6.69 5.75 -24.33
N GLU A 57 6.10 6.62 -25.15
CA GLU A 57 6.46 6.71 -26.59
C GLU A 57 7.81 7.39 -26.81
N ALA A 58 8.10 8.49 -26.10
CA ALA A 58 9.36 9.22 -26.25
C ALA A 58 10.58 8.34 -25.92
N ILE A 59 10.47 7.43 -24.95
CA ILE A 59 11.54 6.50 -24.57
C ILE A 59 11.89 5.58 -25.75
N SER A 60 10.89 5.17 -26.51
CA SER A 60 11.08 4.30 -27.69
C SER A 60 11.60 5.07 -28.91
N ALA A 61 11.34 6.39 -28.97
CA ALA A 61 11.63 7.27 -30.10
C ALA A 61 12.90 8.14 -29.96
N GLY A 62 13.85 7.78 -29.05
CA GLY A 62 15.10 8.50 -28.88
C GLY A 62 15.22 9.35 -27.63
N LYS A 63 14.24 9.29 -26.70
CA LYS A 63 14.23 9.91 -25.36
C LYS A 63 14.26 11.44 -25.35
N LEU A 64 13.92 12.08 -26.47
CA LEU A 64 13.86 13.54 -26.61
C LEU A 64 12.42 14.03 -26.44
N ILE A 65 12.24 15.07 -25.64
CA ILE A 65 10.97 15.74 -25.40
C ILE A 65 11.17 17.27 -25.36
N GLY A 66 10.14 18.03 -25.73
CA GLY A 66 10.08 19.47 -25.47
C GLY A 66 9.38 19.71 -24.13
N VAL A 67 10.02 20.43 -23.23
CA VAL A 67 9.47 20.78 -21.92
C VAL A 67 9.08 22.26 -21.90
N PHE A 68 7.79 22.55 -21.66
CA PHE A 68 7.26 23.92 -21.66
C PHE A 68 6.45 24.18 -20.39
N THR A 69 6.64 25.36 -19.81
CA THR A 69 5.91 25.75 -18.59
C THR A 69 4.51 26.28 -18.97
N GLN A 70 3.50 25.95 -18.16
CA GLN A 70 2.14 26.50 -18.28
C GLN A 70 2.09 27.93 -17.75
N ARG A 71 1.29 28.78 -18.42
CA ARG A 71 1.00 30.15 -17.94
C ARG A 71 0.12 30.15 -16.70
N ASP A 72 -0.82 29.21 -16.65
CA ASP A 72 -1.71 28.99 -15.50
C ASP A 72 -1.60 27.51 -15.06
N ALA A 73 -1.12 27.30 -13.84
CA ALA A 73 -0.94 25.98 -13.26
C ALA A 73 -2.25 25.22 -13.00
N SER A 74 -3.39 25.91 -12.98
CA SER A 74 -4.72 25.35 -12.72
C SER A 74 -5.31 24.60 -13.93
N VAL A 75 -4.80 24.86 -15.14
CA VAL A 75 -5.29 24.21 -16.36
C VAL A 75 -4.86 22.74 -16.41
N GLU A 76 -5.83 21.84 -16.45
CA GLU A 76 -5.55 20.39 -16.46
C GLU A 76 -5.11 19.90 -17.84
N GLU A 77 -5.75 20.34 -18.91
CA GLU A 77 -5.41 19.99 -20.30
C GLU A 77 -4.97 21.26 -21.05
N PRO A 78 -3.68 21.66 -20.94
CA PRO A 78 -3.21 22.90 -21.55
C PRO A 78 -3.16 22.77 -23.08
N GLN A 79 -3.56 23.86 -23.74
CA GLN A 79 -3.45 24.07 -25.18
C GLN A 79 -2.28 24.99 -25.50
N GLN A 80 -2.00 25.25 -26.78
CA GLN A 80 -0.90 26.12 -27.18
C GLN A 80 -0.92 27.49 -26.50
N ALA A 81 -2.10 28.10 -26.33
CA ALA A 81 -2.25 29.44 -25.69
C ALA A 81 -1.89 29.41 -24.18
N ASP A 82 -2.00 28.24 -23.54
CA ASP A 82 -1.75 28.07 -22.11
C ASP A 82 -0.28 27.79 -21.80
N LEU A 83 0.57 27.61 -22.83
CA LEU A 83 2.00 27.39 -22.68
C LEU A 83 2.77 28.70 -22.94
N PHE A 84 3.94 28.81 -22.33
CA PHE A 84 4.90 29.82 -22.71
C PHE A 84 5.52 29.49 -24.06
N THR A 85 5.98 30.51 -24.77
CA THR A 85 6.49 30.36 -26.14
C THR A 85 7.89 29.75 -26.22
N VAL A 86 8.67 29.93 -25.16
CA VAL A 86 10.01 29.34 -25.06
C VAL A 86 10.03 28.24 -23.99
N GLY A 87 10.56 27.10 -24.37
CA GLY A 87 10.79 25.93 -23.50
C GLY A 87 12.18 25.37 -23.72
N THR A 88 12.37 24.12 -23.30
CA THR A 88 13.66 23.45 -23.32
C THR A 88 13.57 22.07 -23.96
N ALA A 89 14.38 21.82 -24.99
CA ALA A 89 14.63 20.46 -25.47
C ALA A 89 15.30 19.64 -24.34
N SER A 90 14.79 18.47 -24.10
CA SER A 90 15.21 17.71 -22.93
C SER A 90 15.38 16.23 -23.24
N HIS A 91 16.38 15.62 -22.63
CA HIS A 91 16.65 14.19 -22.74
C HIS A 91 16.26 13.47 -21.45
N ILE A 92 15.55 12.34 -21.57
CA ILE A 92 15.15 11.51 -20.44
C ILE A 92 16.29 10.58 -20.07
N HIS A 93 16.93 10.81 -18.91
CA HIS A 93 18.02 9.97 -18.41
C HIS A 93 17.54 8.69 -17.75
N LYS A 94 16.58 8.84 -16.80
CA LYS A 94 16.03 7.72 -16.03
C LYS A 94 14.54 7.90 -15.83
N MET A 95 13.83 6.77 -15.82
CA MET A 95 12.40 6.71 -15.50
C MET A 95 12.17 5.63 -14.47
N PHE A 96 11.30 5.94 -13.50
CA PHE A 96 10.82 5.02 -12.49
C PHE A 96 9.30 5.03 -12.53
N LYS A 97 8.71 3.86 -12.73
CA LYS A 97 7.25 3.70 -12.69
C LYS A 97 6.81 3.38 -11.27
N LEU A 98 5.90 4.16 -10.72
CA LEU A 98 5.36 3.98 -9.39
C LEU A 98 4.11 3.06 -9.42
N PRO A 99 3.77 2.40 -8.30
CA PRO A 99 2.63 1.49 -8.23
C PRO A 99 1.27 2.14 -8.51
N ASP A 100 1.16 3.47 -8.33
CA ASP A 100 -0.03 4.28 -8.63
C ASP A 100 -0.18 4.63 -10.13
N GLY A 101 0.75 4.15 -10.98
CA GLY A 101 0.78 4.43 -12.41
C GLY A 101 1.45 5.74 -12.78
N SER A 102 1.87 6.58 -11.84
CA SER A 102 2.64 7.79 -12.09
C SER A 102 4.10 7.47 -12.42
N LEU A 103 4.77 8.39 -13.11
CA LEU A 103 6.17 8.26 -13.49
C LEU A 103 7.02 9.30 -12.76
N ARG A 104 8.19 8.88 -12.31
CA ARG A 104 9.26 9.80 -11.91
C ARG A 104 10.37 9.76 -12.95
N LEU A 105 10.70 10.93 -13.45
CA LEU A 105 11.70 11.11 -14.48
C LEU A 105 12.88 11.90 -13.94
N ILE A 106 14.07 11.61 -14.44
CA ILE A 106 15.23 12.51 -14.36
C ILE A 106 15.49 12.98 -15.78
N VAL A 107 15.24 14.26 -16.02
CA VAL A 107 15.44 14.90 -17.33
C VAL A 107 16.61 15.85 -17.28
N GLN A 108 17.32 15.96 -18.40
CA GLN A 108 18.36 16.95 -18.62
C GLN A 108 17.91 17.91 -19.72
N GLY A 109 17.94 19.20 -19.44
CA GLY A 109 17.77 20.24 -20.46
C GLY A 109 18.97 20.28 -21.40
N LEU A 110 18.72 20.38 -22.68
CA LEU A 110 19.74 20.43 -23.74
C LEU A 110 19.88 21.83 -24.34
N ALA A 111 18.81 22.38 -24.91
CA ALA A 111 18.78 23.65 -25.60
C ALA A 111 17.40 24.31 -25.47
N ARG A 112 17.37 25.62 -25.69
CA ARG A 112 16.11 26.37 -25.77
C ARG A 112 15.35 26.04 -27.04
N LEU A 113 14.03 25.99 -26.94
CA LEU A 113 13.12 25.78 -28.06
C LEU A 113 12.06 26.87 -28.08
N THR A 114 11.72 27.31 -29.27
CA THR A 114 10.50 28.10 -29.52
C THR A 114 9.39 27.17 -29.97
N LEU A 115 8.20 27.33 -29.39
CA LEU A 115 7.01 26.60 -29.78
C LEU A 115 6.36 27.34 -30.97
N ASP A 116 6.43 26.77 -32.15
CA ASP A 116 5.88 27.38 -33.35
C ASP A 116 4.40 27.07 -33.52
N GLN A 117 4.04 25.80 -33.55
CA GLN A 117 2.66 25.36 -33.75
C GLN A 117 2.44 23.96 -33.16
N VAL A 118 1.37 23.80 -32.39
CA VAL A 118 0.91 22.48 -31.95
C VAL A 118 0.31 21.75 -33.16
N THR A 119 0.87 20.55 -33.46
CA THR A 119 0.46 19.70 -34.60
C THR A 119 -0.57 18.67 -34.19
N GLU A 120 -0.44 18.11 -32.98
CA GLU A 120 -1.37 17.14 -32.42
C GLU A 120 -1.68 17.49 -30.96
N THR A 121 -2.94 17.29 -30.55
CA THR A 121 -3.39 17.47 -29.17
C THR A 121 -3.76 16.15 -28.48
N ARG A 122 -3.94 15.06 -29.24
CA ARG A 122 -4.28 13.73 -28.76
C ARG A 122 -3.44 12.66 -29.48
N PRO A 123 -2.96 11.63 -28.79
CA PRO A 123 -3.16 11.28 -27.38
C PRO A 123 -2.39 12.14 -26.38
N TYR A 124 -1.43 12.94 -26.83
CA TYR A 124 -0.66 13.94 -26.08
C TYR A 124 -0.25 15.08 -27.02
N LEU A 125 0.28 16.16 -26.45
CA LEU A 125 0.70 17.31 -27.23
C LEU A 125 1.96 17.01 -28.03
N LYS A 126 1.91 17.23 -29.36
CA LYS A 126 3.07 17.35 -30.24
C LYS A 126 3.08 18.72 -30.88
N ALA A 127 4.26 19.26 -31.09
CA ALA A 127 4.41 20.56 -31.69
C ALA A 127 5.65 20.62 -32.56
N ARG A 128 5.55 21.46 -33.61
CA ARG A 128 6.68 21.94 -34.35
C ARG A 128 7.43 22.92 -33.49
N VAL A 129 8.74 22.72 -33.37
CA VAL A 129 9.62 23.52 -32.52
C VAL A 129 10.85 23.92 -33.34
N THR A 130 11.35 25.12 -33.03
CA THR A 130 12.59 25.62 -33.63
C THR A 130 13.61 25.87 -32.54
N PRO A 131 14.87 25.45 -32.66
CA PRO A 131 15.93 25.79 -31.72
C PRO A 131 16.08 27.32 -31.61
N ALA A 132 16.00 27.85 -30.42
CA ALA A 132 16.16 29.27 -30.13
C ALA A 132 17.66 29.55 -29.95
N VAL A 133 18.26 30.25 -30.91
CA VAL A 133 19.70 30.58 -30.91
C VAL A 133 19.94 31.75 -29.96
N GLU A 134 20.92 31.60 -29.07
CA GLU A 134 21.38 32.68 -28.20
C GLU A 134 22.11 33.77 -29.00
N ALA A 135 21.75 35.02 -28.77
CA ALA A 135 22.40 36.14 -29.44
C ALA A 135 23.51 36.72 -28.54
N VAL A 136 24.70 36.86 -29.10
CA VAL A 136 25.82 37.57 -28.48
C VAL A 136 26.30 38.62 -29.50
N ASN A 137 26.30 39.90 -29.11
CA ASN A 137 26.90 40.97 -29.90
C ASN A 137 28.37 41.10 -29.50
N ASP A 138 29.29 41.10 -30.49
CA ASP A 138 30.72 41.27 -30.25
C ASP A 138 31.09 42.57 -29.53
N ALA A 139 30.24 43.57 -29.56
CA ALA A 139 30.45 44.84 -28.84
C ALA A 139 30.19 44.76 -27.31
N ASP A 140 29.52 43.70 -26.83
CA ASP A 140 29.01 43.65 -25.45
C ASP A 140 29.97 42.83 -24.54
N HIS A 141 31.06 42.28 -25.00
CA HIS A 141 31.95 41.39 -24.22
C HIS A 141 32.46 42.03 -22.92
N LEU A 142 32.82 43.30 -22.92
CA LEU A 142 33.32 43.98 -21.73
C LEU A 142 32.23 44.17 -20.64
N GLU A 143 31.01 44.42 -21.06
CA GLU A 143 29.87 44.58 -20.18
C GLU A 143 29.40 43.22 -19.64
N ILE A 144 29.42 42.19 -20.46
CA ILE A 144 29.11 40.81 -20.06
C ILE A 144 30.13 40.32 -19.01
N ASP A 145 31.41 40.58 -19.17
CA ASP A 145 32.45 40.22 -18.21
C ASP A 145 32.26 40.94 -16.87
N ALA A 146 31.85 42.21 -16.89
CA ALA A 146 31.55 42.97 -15.69
C ALA A 146 30.30 42.39 -14.97
N LEU A 147 29.22 42.11 -15.73
CA LEU A 147 28.00 41.48 -15.20
C LEU A 147 28.32 40.09 -14.62
N LEU A 148 29.13 39.28 -15.27
CA LEU A 148 29.54 37.96 -14.83
C LEU A 148 30.21 38.01 -13.46
N ARG A 149 31.13 38.97 -13.23
CA ARG A 149 31.77 39.15 -11.91
C ARG A 149 30.75 39.60 -10.85
N ASN A 150 29.89 40.55 -11.18
CA ASN A 150 28.87 41.05 -10.25
C ASN A 150 27.89 39.93 -9.87
N ILE A 151 27.42 39.15 -10.82
CA ILE A 151 26.50 38.06 -10.60
C ILE A 151 27.13 36.96 -9.71
N LYS A 152 28.38 36.59 -9.97
CA LYS A 152 29.10 35.65 -9.11
C LYS A 152 29.20 36.16 -7.68
N THR A 153 29.53 37.45 -7.49
CA THR A 153 29.65 38.05 -6.17
C THR A 153 28.30 38.12 -5.46
N ASN A 154 27.25 38.62 -6.16
CA ASN A 154 25.91 38.72 -5.60
C ASN A 154 25.34 37.32 -5.26
N PHE A 155 25.55 36.33 -6.13
CA PHE A 155 25.12 34.96 -5.86
C PHE A 155 25.84 34.34 -4.65
N GLN A 156 27.15 34.58 -4.50
CA GLN A 156 27.88 34.18 -3.30
C GLN A 156 27.26 34.75 -2.02
N GLN A 157 26.87 36.04 -2.05
CA GLN A 157 26.25 36.70 -0.90
C GLN A 157 24.85 36.11 -0.65
N VAL A 158 24.04 35.88 -1.70
CA VAL A 158 22.72 35.23 -1.58
C VAL A 158 22.86 33.86 -0.92
N VAL A 159 23.80 33.03 -1.38
CA VAL A 159 24.02 31.68 -0.80
C VAL A 159 24.49 31.78 0.66
N SER A 160 25.37 32.75 1.00
CA SER A 160 25.85 32.92 2.38
C SER A 160 24.75 33.37 3.36
N LEU A 161 23.76 34.13 2.90
CA LEU A 161 22.67 34.67 3.71
C LEU A 161 21.41 33.78 3.70
N SER A 162 21.28 32.87 2.72
CA SER A 162 20.11 32.02 2.59
C SER A 162 20.29 30.69 3.36
N PRO A 163 19.42 30.34 4.30
CA PRO A 163 19.46 29.08 4.99
C PRO A 163 19.01 27.89 4.11
N LEU A 164 18.45 28.14 2.92
CA LEU A 164 17.89 27.15 2.03
C LEU A 164 18.86 26.70 0.92
N LEU A 165 19.96 27.40 0.71
CA LEU A 165 20.92 27.13 -0.36
C LEU A 165 22.19 26.49 0.19
N SER A 166 22.67 25.40 -0.44
CA SER A 166 23.93 24.74 -0.05
C SER A 166 25.13 25.60 -0.48
N ASN A 167 26.14 25.65 0.37
CA ASN A 167 27.42 26.32 0.09
C ASN A 167 28.14 25.76 -1.15
N ASP A 168 27.87 24.51 -1.54
CA ASP A 168 28.44 23.87 -2.73
C ASP A 168 28.07 24.62 -4.02
N LEU A 169 26.91 25.29 -4.04
CA LEU A 169 26.46 26.08 -5.20
C LEU A 169 27.39 27.24 -5.53
N GLN A 170 28.09 27.80 -4.55
CA GLN A 170 29.12 28.85 -4.77
C GLN A 170 30.29 28.29 -5.57
N THR A 171 30.75 27.11 -5.21
CA THR A 171 31.86 26.44 -5.89
C THR A 171 31.50 26.07 -7.32
N LEU A 172 30.28 25.55 -7.51
CA LEU A 172 29.78 25.20 -8.84
C LEU A 172 29.64 26.45 -9.75
N ALA A 173 29.03 27.52 -9.25
CA ALA A 173 28.88 28.78 -10.00
C ALA A 173 30.23 29.41 -10.36
N SER A 174 31.21 29.31 -9.47
CA SER A 174 32.59 29.86 -9.70
C SER A 174 33.27 29.17 -10.86
N ASN A 175 33.03 27.87 -11.06
CA ASN A 175 33.67 27.06 -12.09
C ASN A 175 33.01 27.21 -13.49
N ILE A 176 31.84 27.85 -13.58
CA ILE A 176 31.17 28.09 -14.87
C ILE A 176 31.78 29.37 -15.50
N ALA A 177 32.40 29.20 -16.66
CA ALA A 177 33.03 30.29 -17.38
C ALA A 177 32.07 30.97 -18.41
N GLU A 178 31.14 30.20 -18.94
CA GLU A 178 30.22 30.61 -20.00
C GLU A 178 29.04 31.42 -19.41
N PRO A 179 28.83 32.71 -19.83
CA PRO A 179 27.86 33.60 -19.23
C PRO A 179 26.41 33.09 -19.29
N GLY A 180 25.98 32.55 -20.43
CA GLY A 180 24.64 32.00 -20.62
C GLY A 180 24.37 30.81 -19.68
N ARG A 181 25.33 29.88 -19.58
CA ARG A 181 25.22 28.73 -18.66
C ARG A 181 25.23 29.12 -17.19
N LEU A 182 26.02 30.15 -16.83
CA LEU A 182 26.02 30.65 -15.45
C LEU A 182 24.64 31.25 -15.10
N ALA A 183 24.08 32.03 -16.01
CA ALA A 183 22.74 32.63 -15.80
C ALA A 183 21.67 31.54 -15.60
N ASP A 184 21.69 30.52 -16.44
CA ASP A 184 20.73 29.40 -16.35
C ASP A 184 20.92 28.58 -15.06
N PHE A 185 22.18 28.29 -14.70
CA PHE A 185 22.50 27.58 -13.46
C PHE A 185 21.99 28.32 -12.23
N ILE A 186 22.26 29.62 -12.13
CA ILE A 186 21.83 30.41 -10.98
C ILE A 186 20.31 30.54 -10.94
N ALA A 187 19.63 30.85 -12.07
CA ALA A 187 18.19 30.95 -12.12
C ALA A 187 17.49 29.62 -11.75
N SER A 188 18.07 28.48 -12.14
CA SER A 188 17.54 27.15 -11.76
C SER A 188 17.72 26.85 -10.27
N SER A 189 18.81 27.36 -9.65
CA SER A 189 19.18 27.10 -8.24
C SER A 189 18.38 27.92 -7.25
N LEU A 190 17.88 29.11 -7.64
CA LEU A 190 17.10 29.98 -6.77
C LEU A 190 15.69 29.42 -6.56
N THR A 191 15.40 28.93 -5.36
CA THR A 191 14.07 28.35 -5.01
C THR A 191 13.05 29.39 -4.60
N THR A 192 13.47 30.59 -4.25
CA THR A 192 12.66 31.67 -3.69
C THR A 192 11.94 32.52 -4.75
N ILE A 193 12.38 32.48 -6.01
CA ILE A 193 11.82 33.29 -7.09
C ILE A 193 10.64 32.60 -7.77
N ALA A 194 9.64 33.43 -8.16
CA ALA A 194 8.44 32.93 -8.82
C ALA A 194 8.73 32.28 -10.18
N THR A 195 7.93 31.27 -10.57
CA THR A 195 8.02 30.58 -11.86
C THR A 195 7.98 31.51 -13.05
N SER A 196 7.13 32.55 -13.01
CA SER A 196 7.06 33.58 -14.08
C SER A 196 8.38 34.32 -14.27
N VAL A 197 9.10 34.63 -13.19
CA VAL A 197 10.41 35.30 -13.25
C VAL A 197 11.48 34.40 -13.82
N LYS A 198 11.47 33.10 -13.44
CA LYS A 198 12.34 32.08 -14.03
C LYS A 198 12.08 31.94 -15.53
N GLN A 199 10.84 31.96 -15.91
CA GLN A 199 10.44 31.86 -17.31
C GLN A 199 10.91 33.07 -18.14
N GLU A 200 10.83 34.28 -17.58
CA GLU A 200 11.37 35.48 -18.23
C GLU A 200 12.88 35.35 -18.52
N VAL A 201 13.65 34.81 -17.57
CA VAL A 201 15.07 34.51 -17.77
C VAL A 201 15.29 33.46 -18.87
N LEU A 202 14.43 32.44 -18.96
CA LEU A 202 14.52 31.43 -20.00
C LEU A 202 14.17 32.01 -21.38
N GLU A 203 13.19 32.92 -21.48
CA GLU A 203 12.73 33.53 -22.73
C GLU A 203 13.70 34.58 -23.28
N THR A 204 14.58 35.13 -22.42
CA THR A 204 15.55 36.17 -22.83
C THR A 204 16.73 35.52 -23.58
N LEU A 205 16.72 35.60 -24.90
CA LEU A 205 17.73 34.99 -25.77
C LEU A 205 19.03 35.81 -25.86
N ASP A 206 18.95 37.12 -25.70
CA ASP A 206 20.13 38.00 -25.62
C ASP A 206 20.85 37.75 -24.28
N ILE A 207 22.12 37.32 -24.35
CA ILE A 207 22.89 36.94 -23.16
C ILE A 207 23.14 38.12 -22.23
N ARG A 208 23.43 39.30 -22.79
CA ARG A 208 23.62 40.52 -21.99
C ARG A 208 22.34 40.90 -21.23
N ALA A 209 21.21 40.96 -21.93
CA ALA A 209 19.93 41.29 -21.32
C ALA A 209 19.53 40.24 -20.23
N ARG A 210 19.83 38.96 -20.46
CA ARG A 210 19.60 37.87 -19.48
C ARG A 210 20.44 38.07 -18.24
N MET A 211 21.72 38.37 -18.41
CA MET A 211 22.64 38.62 -17.29
C MET A 211 22.22 39.86 -16.49
N ASP A 212 21.80 40.94 -17.17
CA ASP A 212 21.31 42.14 -16.48
C ASP A 212 20.00 41.86 -15.71
N SER A 213 19.06 41.12 -16.32
CA SER A 213 17.84 40.67 -15.63
C SER A 213 18.15 39.81 -14.39
N LEU A 214 19.04 38.84 -14.51
CA LEU A 214 19.45 38.01 -13.40
C LEU A 214 20.14 38.82 -12.29
N ASN A 215 20.99 39.76 -12.68
CA ASN A 215 21.67 40.64 -11.70
C ASN A 215 20.67 41.44 -10.88
N ARG A 216 19.63 42.00 -11.52
CA ARG A 216 18.51 42.68 -10.82
C ARG A 216 17.75 41.75 -9.87
N ILE A 217 17.50 40.51 -10.28
CA ILE A 217 16.86 39.50 -9.43
C ILE A 217 17.72 39.22 -8.21
N LEU A 218 19.01 39.02 -8.38
CA LEU A 218 19.94 38.73 -7.27
C LEU A 218 20.06 39.92 -6.31
N ILE A 219 20.10 41.16 -6.80
CA ILE A 219 20.14 42.35 -5.94
C ILE A 219 18.86 42.43 -5.10
N LYS A 220 17.69 42.20 -5.71
CA LYS A 220 16.43 42.19 -4.98
C LYS A 220 16.37 41.10 -3.93
N GLU A 221 16.86 39.92 -4.23
CA GLU A 221 16.93 38.78 -3.29
C GLU A 221 17.87 39.11 -2.14
N LEU A 222 19.03 39.75 -2.41
CA LEU A 222 19.95 40.20 -1.38
C LEU A 222 19.29 41.22 -0.44
N GLU A 223 18.57 42.22 -0.97
CA GLU A 223 17.85 43.20 -0.15
C GLU A 223 16.84 42.52 0.80
N VAL A 224 16.12 41.50 0.32
CA VAL A 224 15.16 40.74 1.14
C VAL A 224 15.89 39.94 2.23
N LEU A 225 16.98 39.24 1.89
CA LEU A 225 17.76 38.45 2.85
C LEU A 225 18.47 39.35 3.88
N GLU A 226 19.03 40.49 3.48
CA GLU A 226 19.63 41.48 4.38
C GLU A 226 18.60 42.11 5.31
N LEU A 227 17.39 42.40 4.81
CA LEU A 227 16.31 42.91 5.64
C LEU A 227 15.88 41.84 6.66
N GLY A 228 15.74 40.61 6.24
CA GLY A 228 15.50 39.45 7.13
C GLY A 228 16.56 39.32 8.23
N SER A 229 17.86 39.42 7.86
CA SER A 229 18.97 39.37 8.79
C SER A 229 18.98 40.57 9.78
N ARG A 230 18.62 41.79 9.30
CA ARG A 230 18.45 42.98 10.18
C ARG A 230 17.29 42.82 11.14
N ILE A 231 16.17 42.33 10.68
CA ILE A 231 15.01 42.02 11.56
C ILE A 231 15.43 41.00 12.62
N GLN A 232 16.14 39.95 12.23
CA GLN A 232 16.62 38.90 13.15
C GLN A 232 17.65 39.45 14.15
N SER A 233 18.55 40.33 13.72
CA SER A 233 19.51 41.01 14.61
C SER A 233 18.82 42.06 15.50
N GLN A 234 17.75 42.71 15.03
CA GLN A 234 16.94 43.62 15.85
C GLN A 234 16.16 42.84 16.92
N VAL A 235 15.57 41.69 16.55
CA VAL A 235 14.94 40.75 17.50
C VAL A 235 15.98 40.25 18.52
N GLN A 236 17.19 39.94 18.09
CA GLN A 236 18.29 39.55 18.99
C GLN A 236 18.74 40.71 19.89
N SER A 237 18.70 41.96 19.41
CA SER A 237 18.99 43.14 20.24
C SER A 237 17.87 43.48 21.22
N GLU A 238 16.61 43.17 20.86
CA GLU A 238 15.47 43.21 21.78
C GLU A 238 15.52 42.10 22.81
N VAL A 239 16.04 40.91 22.43
CA VAL A 239 16.34 39.83 23.38
C VAL A 239 17.44 40.32 24.38
N GLY A 240 18.41 41.10 23.93
CA GLY A 240 19.37 41.77 24.83
C GLY A 240 18.72 42.80 25.75
N LYS A 241 17.68 43.52 25.30
CA LYS A 241 16.83 44.36 26.17
C LYS A 241 16.00 43.49 27.13
N ASN A 242 15.53 42.35 26.67
CA ASN A 242 14.82 41.38 27.51
C ASN A 242 15.76 40.76 28.57
N GLN A 243 17.07 40.58 28.33
CA GLN A 243 18.03 40.20 29.33
C GLN A 243 18.16 41.26 30.46
N ARG A 244 18.08 42.55 30.11
CA ARG A 244 18.09 43.64 31.06
C ARG A 244 16.74 43.73 31.82
N GLU A 245 15.63 43.44 31.14
CA GLU A 245 14.30 43.24 31.79
C GLU A 245 14.30 41.98 32.67
N TYR A 246 15.02 40.95 32.27
CA TYR A 246 15.23 39.74 33.06
C TYR A 246 16.01 40.06 34.36
N PHE A 247 17.04 40.88 34.29
CA PHE A 247 17.79 41.32 35.51
C PHE A 247 16.91 42.15 36.43
N LEU A 248 16.08 43.02 35.88
CA LEU A 248 15.09 43.79 36.64
C LEU A 248 13.96 42.88 37.18
N ARG A 249 13.53 41.82 36.44
CA ARG A 249 12.61 40.81 36.93
C ARG A 249 13.22 39.91 38.00
N GLU A 250 14.53 39.60 37.94
CA GLU A 250 15.23 38.91 39.01
C GLU A 250 15.29 39.72 40.29
N GLN A 251 15.53 41.05 40.20
CA GLN A 251 15.38 41.93 41.35
C GLN A 251 13.94 41.99 41.83
N MET A 252 12.94 42.02 40.95
CA MET A 252 11.52 41.92 41.35
C MET A 252 11.18 40.57 41.95
N LYS A 253 11.75 39.46 41.48
CA LYS A 253 11.62 38.13 42.06
C LYS A 253 12.25 38.03 43.45
N ALA A 254 13.38 38.67 43.66
CA ALA A 254 14.00 38.76 45.01
C ALA A 254 13.07 39.52 45.96
N ILE A 255 12.44 40.59 45.50
CA ILE A 255 11.45 41.37 46.26
C ILE A 255 10.14 40.58 46.49
N GLN A 256 9.66 39.84 45.47
CA GLN A 256 8.50 38.95 45.55
C GLN A 256 8.74 37.76 46.52
N LYS A 257 9.97 37.23 46.53
CA LYS A 257 10.36 36.16 47.49
C LYS A 257 10.37 36.66 48.94
N GLU A 258 10.75 37.94 49.15
CA GLU A 258 10.60 38.57 50.47
C GLU A 258 9.15 38.88 50.83
N LEU A 259 8.25 39.00 49.84
CA LEU A 259 6.83 39.25 50.05
C LEU A 259 5.97 37.96 50.17
N GLY A 260 6.57 36.75 50.03
CA GLY A 260 5.90 35.47 50.30
C GLY A 260 5.01 34.96 49.16
N GLU A 261 5.09 35.55 47.94
CA GLU A 261 4.44 34.99 46.74
C GLU A 261 5.24 33.82 46.24
N SER A 262 4.72 32.59 46.44
CA SER A 262 5.33 31.38 45.89
C SER A 262 5.23 31.41 44.36
N ASP A 263 6.41 31.42 43.70
CA ASP A 263 6.57 31.44 42.23
C ASP A 263 5.88 30.19 41.63
N ASP A 264 4.99 30.37 40.64
CA ASP A 264 4.29 29.27 39.94
C ASP A 264 5.24 28.22 39.37
N GLN A 265 6.45 28.65 39.00
CA GLN A 265 7.52 27.75 38.54
C GLN A 265 8.02 26.84 39.68
N THR A 266 8.17 27.36 40.91
CA THR A 266 8.59 26.58 42.06
C THR A 266 7.53 25.52 42.44
N LYS A 267 6.27 25.89 42.34
CA LYS A 267 5.15 24.93 42.55
C LYS A 267 5.13 23.85 41.47
N ASP A 268 5.32 24.22 40.18
CA ASP A 268 5.35 23.29 39.06
C ASP A 268 6.52 22.28 39.22
N VAL A 269 7.69 22.75 39.61
CA VAL A 269 8.87 21.90 39.87
C VAL A 269 8.63 20.97 41.06
N GLU A 270 8.02 21.46 42.13
CA GLU A 270 7.68 20.67 43.34
C GLU A 270 6.64 19.59 42.99
N GLU A 271 5.57 19.95 42.27
CA GLU A 271 4.55 19.01 41.80
C GLU A 271 5.15 17.92 40.87
N LEU A 272 6.07 18.27 39.98
CA LEU A 272 6.79 17.31 39.14
C LEU A 272 7.70 16.40 39.96
N ARG A 273 8.36 16.92 41.02
CA ARG A 273 9.16 16.14 41.96
C ARG A 273 8.34 15.06 42.65
N GLU A 274 7.19 15.46 43.23
CA GLU A 274 6.26 14.52 43.86
C GLU A 274 5.78 13.45 42.88
N LYS A 275 5.45 13.85 41.63
CA LYS A 275 5.05 12.91 40.59
C LYS A 275 6.17 11.94 40.20
N ILE A 276 7.44 12.39 40.14
CA ILE A 276 8.58 11.52 39.86
C ILE A 276 8.75 10.48 41.00
N GLU A 277 8.60 10.89 42.23
CA GLU A 277 8.65 9.98 43.40
C GLU A 277 7.51 8.95 43.38
N ALA A 278 6.30 9.41 43.07
CA ALA A 278 5.11 8.56 43.03
C ALA A 278 5.07 7.61 41.81
N ALA A 279 5.75 7.93 40.72
CA ALA A 279 5.69 7.16 39.44
C ALA A 279 6.33 5.77 39.52
N GLY A 280 7.16 5.48 40.52
CA GLY A 280 7.79 4.17 40.70
C GLY A 280 8.77 3.80 39.61
N MET A 281 9.49 4.76 39.07
CA MET A 281 10.49 4.57 38.02
C MET A 281 11.67 3.71 38.49
N PRO A 282 12.32 2.93 37.59
CA PRO A 282 13.60 2.31 37.88
C PRO A 282 14.66 3.36 38.27
N GLU A 283 15.60 3.03 39.15
CA GLU A 283 16.61 3.96 39.68
C GLU A 283 17.36 4.75 38.59
N ALA A 284 17.74 4.09 37.50
CA ALA A 284 18.44 4.72 36.37
C ALA A 284 17.58 5.79 35.67
N VAL A 285 16.27 5.51 35.51
CA VAL A 285 15.30 6.42 34.88
C VAL A 285 14.97 7.57 35.83
N GLN A 286 14.78 7.28 37.09
CA GLN A 286 14.50 8.27 38.12
C GLN A 286 15.66 9.29 38.24
N LYS A 287 16.88 8.80 38.18
CA LYS A 287 18.08 9.67 38.18
C LYS A 287 18.11 10.62 36.96
N GLU A 288 17.72 10.14 35.79
CA GLU A 288 17.64 10.99 34.58
C GLU A 288 16.47 11.98 34.69
N ALA A 289 15.34 11.54 35.23
CA ALA A 289 14.18 12.42 35.49
C ALA A 289 14.54 13.57 36.46
N TYR A 290 15.26 13.28 37.56
CA TYR A 290 15.72 14.34 38.48
C TYR A 290 16.72 15.27 37.83
N ARG A 291 17.64 14.75 37.03
CA ARG A 291 18.60 15.54 36.26
C ARG A 291 17.92 16.54 35.33
N GLU A 292 16.89 16.09 34.62
CA GLU A 292 16.12 16.95 33.72
C GLU A 292 15.23 17.93 34.51
N LEU A 293 14.70 17.52 35.67
CA LEU A 293 13.97 18.41 36.60
C LEU A 293 14.88 19.54 37.14
N ASP A 294 16.10 19.21 37.54
CA ASP A 294 17.08 20.20 38.00
C ASP A 294 17.46 21.17 36.87
N ARG A 295 17.47 20.69 35.63
CA ARG A 295 17.68 21.52 34.45
C ARG A 295 16.47 22.43 34.21
N LEU A 296 15.24 21.89 34.28
CA LEU A 296 14.00 22.63 34.14
C LEU A 296 13.88 23.76 35.17
N ALA A 297 14.23 23.47 36.45
CA ALA A 297 14.19 24.44 37.54
C ALA A 297 15.09 25.68 37.29
N LYS A 298 16.16 25.52 36.49
CA LYS A 298 17.10 26.60 36.13
C LYS A 298 16.76 27.31 34.83
N MET A 299 15.78 26.81 34.07
CA MET A 299 15.40 27.40 32.78
C MET A 299 14.35 28.51 32.96
N PRO A 300 14.45 29.59 32.20
CA PRO A 300 13.34 30.58 32.15
C PRO A 300 12.07 29.93 31.54
N VAL A 301 10.90 30.19 32.13
CA VAL A 301 9.60 29.65 31.66
C VAL A 301 9.29 30.06 30.22
N ALA A 302 9.79 31.22 29.79
CA ALA A 302 9.61 31.72 28.42
C ALA A 302 10.53 31.04 27.38
N ALA A 303 11.47 30.19 27.78
CA ALA A 303 12.33 29.49 26.85
C ALA A 303 11.56 28.33 26.17
N ALA A 304 11.76 28.14 24.88
CA ALA A 304 11.12 27.03 24.14
C ALA A 304 11.55 25.65 24.68
N GLU A 305 12.77 25.55 25.17
CA GLU A 305 13.32 24.34 25.81
C GLU A 305 12.59 23.98 27.10
N TYR A 306 12.02 24.97 27.82
CA TYR A 306 11.24 24.71 29.03
C TYR A 306 10.05 23.79 28.72
N THR A 307 9.28 24.12 27.69
CA THR A 307 8.14 23.31 27.24
C THR A 307 8.56 21.92 26.81
N VAL A 308 9.71 21.77 26.11
CA VAL A 308 10.22 20.48 25.67
C VAL A 308 10.61 19.61 26.87
N SER A 309 11.39 20.17 27.82
CA SER A 309 11.82 19.45 29.04
C SER A 309 10.61 19.12 29.93
N ARG A 310 9.64 20.02 30.08
CA ARG A 310 8.43 19.77 30.83
C ARG A 310 7.59 18.64 30.22
N THR A 311 7.35 18.70 28.89
CA THR A 311 6.64 17.65 28.16
C THR A 311 7.34 16.29 28.30
N TYR A 312 8.66 16.28 28.27
CA TYR A 312 9.45 15.06 28.49
C TYR A 312 9.24 14.48 29.90
N LEU A 313 9.28 15.31 30.94
CA LEU A 313 9.01 14.90 32.30
C LEU A 313 7.55 14.42 32.48
N ASP A 314 6.60 15.10 31.84
CA ASP A 314 5.18 14.67 31.82
C ASP A 314 5.01 13.28 31.19
N TRP A 315 5.79 12.96 30.16
CA TRP A 315 5.81 11.60 29.61
C TRP A 315 6.37 10.60 30.61
N LEU A 316 7.52 10.88 31.23
CA LEU A 316 8.14 9.97 32.20
C LEU A 316 7.25 9.69 33.42
N VAL A 317 6.61 10.71 33.98
CA VAL A 317 5.77 10.56 35.20
C VAL A 317 4.42 9.89 34.91
N THR A 318 3.93 9.95 33.65
CA THR A 318 2.64 9.35 33.29
C THR A 318 2.76 7.91 32.80
N LEU A 319 3.97 7.40 32.52
CA LEU A 319 4.17 6.02 32.12
C LEU A 319 3.99 5.04 33.28
N PRO A 320 3.37 3.87 33.01
CA PRO A 320 3.09 2.88 34.05
C PRO A 320 4.32 2.01 34.36
N TRP A 321 5.33 2.55 35.03
CA TRP A 321 6.58 1.82 35.34
C TRP A 321 6.38 0.56 36.18
N GLN A 322 5.49 0.64 37.19
CA GLN A 322 5.18 -0.47 38.11
C GLN A 322 3.69 -0.79 38.15
N LYS A 323 2.84 0.10 37.66
CA LYS A 323 1.39 -0.06 37.72
C LYS A 323 0.94 -1.22 36.83
N ARG A 324 0.43 -2.27 37.41
CA ARG A 324 -0.04 -3.48 36.74
C ARG A 324 -1.55 -3.63 36.91
N THR A 325 -2.20 -4.22 35.92
CA THR A 325 -3.54 -4.77 36.06
C THR A 325 -3.42 -6.16 36.70
N GLU A 326 -4.24 -6.47 37.65
CA GLU A 326 -4.29 -7.80 38.28
C GLU A 326 -4.71 -8.82 37.23
N GLU A 327 -3.82 -9.79 36.94
CA GLU A 327 -4.07 -10.82 35.96
C GLU A 327 -4.76 -12.02 36.61
N ILE A 328 -5.92 -12.39 36.08
CA ILE A 328 -6.68 -13.56 36.51
C ILE A 328 -6.70 -14.57 35.36
N ILE A 329 -5.87 -15.61 35.43
CA ILE A 329 -5.89 -16.72 34.45
C ILE A 329 -6.82 -17.83 34.98
N ASP A 330 -8.10 -17.70 34.64
CA ASP A 330 -9.12 -18.72 34.85
C ASP A 330 -9.54 -19.34 33.52
N LEU A 331 -9.08 -20.56 33.25
CA LEU A 331 -9.32 -21.24 31.96
C LEU A 331 -10.80 -21.50 31.67
N PRO A 332 -11.62 -21.98 32.63
CA PRO A 332 -13.06 -22.08 32.45
C PRO A 332 -13.72 -20.75 32.05
N ASN A 333 -13.38 -19.67 32.76
CA ASN A 333 -13.89 -18.32 32.44
C ASN A 333 -13.37 -17.85 31.06
N SER A 334 -12.08 -18.07 30.75
CA SER A 334 -11.52 -17.70 29.45
C SER A 334 -12.24 -18.44 28.31
N LYS A 335 -12.55 -19.72 28.49
CA LYS A 335 -13.35 -20.48 27.53
C LYS A 335 -14.74 -19.91 27.38
N ALA A 336 -15.42 -19.59 28.47
CA ALA A 336 -16.76 -19.02 28.44
C ALA A 336 -16.78 -17.67 27.71
N VAL A 337 -15.81 -16.78 27.95
CA VAL A 337 -15.70 -15.50 27.26
C VAL A 337 -15.45 -15.70 25.75
N LEU A 338 -14.53 -16.61 25.40
CA LEU A 338 -14.25 -16.89 23.98
C LEU A 338 -15.45 -17.51 23.27
N ASP A 339 -16.22 -18.35 23.95
CA ASP A 339 -17.42 -18.97 23.38
C ASP A 339 -18.61 -17.99 23.27
N ALA A 340 -18.73 -17.07 24.22
CA ALA A 340 -19.74 -16.03 24.19
C ALA A 340 -19.50 -14.97 23.12
N ASP A 341 -18.22 -14.60 22.88
CA ASP A 341 -17.88 -13.52 21.96
C ASP A 341 -17.69 -14.00 20.50
N HIS A 342 -17.44 -15.31 20.29
CA HIS A 342 -17.10 -15.86 18.99
C HIS A 342 -17.80 -17.18 18.71
N THR A 343 -18.59 -17.22 17.66
CA THR A 343 -19.21 -18.44 17.15
C THR A 343 -18.20 -19.22 16.30
N GLY A 344 -18.08 -20.53 16.50
CA GLY A 344 -17.11 -21.37 15.78
C GLY A 344 -15.66 -21.21 16.25
N LEU A 345 -14.70 -21.29 15.33
CA LEU A 345 -13.26 -21.13 15.55
C LEU A 345 -12.65 -22.08 16.61
N ALA A 346 -13.18 -23.30 16.74
CA ALA A 346 -12.82 -24.26 17.81
C ALA A 346 -11.30 -24.49 17.92
N LYS A 347 -10.61 -24.78 16.81
CA LYS A 347 -9.15 -25.00 16.78
C LYS A 347 -8.37 -23.79 17.32
N ALA A 348 -8.77 -22.57 16.94
CA ALA A 348 -8.09 -21.36 17.39
C ALA A 348 -8.36 -21.11 18.89
N LYS A 349 -9.58 -21.32 19.35
CA LYS A 349 -9.94 -21.20 20.77
C LYS A 349 -9.18 -22.19 21.63
N ASP A 350 -9.13 -23.46 21.24
CA ASP A 350 -8.39 -24.50 21.96
C ASP A 350 -6.91 -24.15 22.06
N ARG A 351 -6.29 -23.69 20.96
CA ARG A 351 -4.90 -23.27 20.98
C ARG A 351 -4.63 -22.05 21.86
N ILE A 352 -5.55 -21.07 21.89
CA ILE A 352 -5.48 -19.95 22.82
C ILE A 352 -5.56 -20.43 24.27
N LEU A 353 -6.46 -21.37 24.58
CA LEU A 353 -6.58 -21.94 25.93
C LEU A 353 -5.33 -22.73 26.34
N GLU A 354 -4.71 -23.46 25.44
CA GLU A 354 -3.42 -24.11 25.68
C GLU A 354 -2.32 -23.09 25.98
N TYR A 355 -2.22 -22.01 25.18
CA TYR A 355 -1.28 -20.93 25.44
C TYR A 355 -1.49 -20.29 26.83
N LEU A 356 -2.74 -19.99 27.20
CA LEU A 356 -3.08 -19.45 28.50
C LEU A 356 -2.78 -20.45 29.64
N ALA A 357 -3.00 -21.75 29.41
CA ALA A 357 -2.67 -22.80 30.38
C ALA A 357 -1.16 -22.88 30.66
N VAL A 358 -0.33 -22.84 29.61
CA VAL A 358 1.13 -22.81 29.76
C VAL A 358 1.56 -21.57 30.54
N ARG A 359 1.01 -20.40 30.21
CA ARG A 359 1.29 -19.14 30.90
C ARG A 359 0.88 -19.17 32.38
N LYS A 360 -0.25 -19.83 32.72
CA LYS A 360 -0.70 -20.04 34.09
C LYS A 360 0.28 -20.90 34.90
N LEU A 361 0.82 -21.96 34.29
CA LEU A 361 1.73 -22.90 34.95
C LEU A 361 3.16 -22.34 35.06
N ASN A 362 3.58 -21.54 34.10
CA ASN A 362 4.90 -20.94 34.07
C ASN A 362 4.82 -19.45 33.64
N PRO A 363 4.52 -18.54 34.60
CA PRO A 363 4.39 -17.11 34.32
C PRO A 363 5.65 -16.43 33.78
N GLY A 364 6.82 -17.02 34.02
CA GLY A 364 8.13 -16.54 33.54
C GLY A 364 8.50 -17.03 32.14
N LEU A 365 7.71 -17.91 31.54
CA LEU A 365 8.00 -18.43 30.21
C LEU A 365 7.79 -17.33 29.16
N LYS A 366 8.84 -17.04 28.43
CA LYS A 366 8.80 -16.19 27.25
C LYS A 366 8.27 -17.03 26.08
N GLY A 367 6.94 -17.07 25.93
CA GLY A 367 6.27 -17.83 24.87
C GLY A 367 6.38 -17.13 23.49
N PRO A 368 6.07 -17.84 22.40
CA PRO A 368 5.98 -17.27 21.07
C PRO A 368 4.85 -16.21 21.01
N ILE A 369 4.95 -15.31 20.06
CA ILE A 369 3.95 -14.28 19.84
C ILE A 369 2.80 -14.88 19.05
N LEU A 370 1.58 -14.77 19.54
CA LEU A 370 0.40 -15.21 18.80
C LEU A 370 0.17 -14.33 17.56
N CYS A 371 0.08 -14.95 16.38
CA CYS A 371 -0.20 -14.29 15.12
C CYS A 371 -1.49 -14.83 14.50
N PHE A 372 -2.55 -14.04 14.47
CA PHE A 372 -3.80 -14.42 13.82
C PHE A 372 -3.76 -14.08 12.34
N VAL A 373 -3.82 -15.11 11.50
CA VAL A 373 -3.76 -14.98 10.04
C VAL A 373 -5.08 -15.43 9.43
N GLY A 374 -5.60 -14.66 8.50
CA GLY A 374 -6.83 -15.02 7.80
C GLY A 374 -7.49 -13.84 7.10
N PRO A 375 -8.55 -14.07 6.34
CA PRO A 375 -9.23 -13.05 5.58
C PRO A 375 -9.80 -11.92 6.45
N PRO A 376 -10.09 -10.75 5.88
CA PRO A 376 -10.71 -9.65 6.61
C PRO A 376 -12.10 -10.03 7.12
N GLY A 377 -12.44 -9.59 8.34
CA GLY A 377 -13.75 -9.82 8.93
C GLY A 377 -13.98 -11.19 9.59
N VAL A 378 -12.92 -12.00 9.80
CA VAL A 378 -13.02 -13.28 10.54
C VAL A 378 -12.83 -13.15 12.05
N GLY A 379 -12.74 -11.93 12.58
CA GLY A 379 -12.69 -11.71 14.01
C GLY A 379 -11.29 -11.66 14.64
N LYS A 380 -10.20 -11.48 13.86
CA LYS A 380 -8.81 -11.41 14.37
C LYS A 380 -8.65 -10.43 15.54
N THR A 381 -9.08 -9.19 15.35
CA THR A 381 -8.94 -8.11 16.34
C THR A 381 -9.91 -8.30 17.51
N SER A 382 -11.12 -8.82 17.29
CA SER A 382 -12.07 -9.12 18.36
C SER A 382 -11.59 -10.28 19.23
N LEU A 383 -11.00 -11.33 18.65
CA LEU A 383 -10.43 -12.45 19.39
C LEU A 383 -9.33 -12.01 20.36
N ALA A 384 -8.43 -11.11 19.92
CA ALA A 384 -7.41 -10.54 20.78
C ALA A 384 -8.02 -9.69 21.91
N ARG A 385 -9.13 -9.00 21.65
CA ARG A 385 -9.86 -8.26 22.69
C ARG A 385 -10.48 -9.20 23.71
N SER A 386 -11.09 -10.30 23.29
CA SER A 386 -11.68 -11.30 24.18
C SER A 386 -10.61 -11.97 25.06
N ILE A 387 -9.40 -12.20 24.51
CA ILE A 387 -8.25 -12.63 25.33
C ILE A 387 -7.93 -11.61 26.41
N ALA A 388 -7.87 -10.32 26.07
CA ALA A 388 -7.61 -9.26 27.05
C ALA A 388 -8.70 -9.23 28.14
N THR A 389 -9.96 -9.34 27.75
CA THR A 389 -11.11 -9.39 28.66
C THR A 389 -11.04 -10.60 29.60
N SER A 390 -10.72 -11.78 29.05
CA SER A 390 -10.62 -13.03 29.83
C SER A 390 -9.48 -13.02 30.86
N LEU A 391 -8.42 -12.24 30.58
CA LEU A 391 -7.27 -12.03 31.47
C LEU A 391 -7.46 -10.84 32.42
N SER A 392 -8.56 -10.09 32.30
CA SER A 392 -8.80 -8.82 33.02
C SER A 392 -7.70 -7.78 32.73
N ARG A 393 -7.00 -7.86 31.58
CA ARG A 393 -5.95 -6.93 31.17
C ARG A 393 -6.49 -5.79 30.31
N LYS A 394 -5.82 -4.65 30.37
CA LYS A 394 -6.10 -3.53 29.44
C LYS A 394 -5.75 -3.93 28.01
N PHE A 395 -6.54 -3.44 27.05
CA PHE A 395 -6.37 -3.71 25.63
C PHE A 395 -5.90 -2.47 24.89
N VAL A 396 -4.84 -2.60 24.13
CA VAL A 396 -4.29 -1.54 23.26
C VAL A 396 -4.23 -2.05 21.82
N ARG A 397 -4.67 -1.23 20.89
CA ARG A 397 -4.56 -1.53 19.44
C ARG A 397 -3.66 -0.51 18.76
N VAL A 398 -2.69 -1.01 18.00
CA VAL A 398 -1.85 -0.23 17.11
C VAL A 398 -1.96 -0.85 15.71
N SER A 399 -2.32 -0.03 14.72
CA SER A 399 -2.34 -0.46 13.33
C SER A 399 -0.97 -0.22 12.71
N LEU A 400 -0.38 -1.25 12.15
CA LEU A 400 0.90 -1.20 11.44
C LEU A 400 0.72 -0.94 9.94
N GLY A 401 -0.53 -1.03 9.46
CA GLY A 401 -0.84 -0.85 8.04
C GLY A 401 -0.51 0.57 7.56
N GLY A 402 0.44 0.66 6.62
CA GLY A 402 0.89 1.94 6.06
C GLY A 402 2.07 2.58 6.77
N MET A 403 2.55 2.02 7.89
CA MET A 403 3.78 2.48 8.55
C MET A 403 4.99 2.21 7.66
N ARG A 404 5.85 3.21 7.51
CA ARG A 404 7.07 3.15 6.68
C ARG A 404 8.31 3.65 7.41
N ASP A 405 8.13 4.42 8.47
CA ASP A 405 9.20 5.03 9.27
C ASP A 405 9.31 4.29 10.60
N GLU A 406 10.52 3.86 10.96
CA GLU A 406 10.78 3.24 12.26
C GLU A 406 10.47 4.19 13.43
N ALA A 407 10.53 5.49 13.18
CA ALA A 407 10.19 6.50 14.19
C ALA A 407 8.72 6.46 14.64
N GLU A 408 7.82 5.89 13.85
CA GLU A 408 6.44 5.65 14.29
C GLU A 408 6.41 4.63 15.44
N ILE A 409 7.36 3.67 15.48
CA ILE A 409 7.45 2.63 16.52
C ILE A 409 8.32 3.10 17.68
N ARG A 410 9.52 3.65 17.37
CA ARG A 410 10.56 4.06 18.32
C ARG A 410 10.52 5.52 18.74
N GLY A 411 9.67 6.35 18.13
CA GLY A 411 9.62 7.79 18.40
C GLY A 411 10.71 8.59 17.68
N HIS A 412 10.52 9.89 17.63
CA HIS A 412 11.50 10.84 17.11
C HIS A 412 12.38 11.37 18.24
N ARG A 413 13.63 11.70 17.95
CA ARG A 413 14.50 12.34 18.94
C ARG A 413 13.88 13.65 19.44
N ARG A 414 13.83 13.86 20.74
CA ARG A 414 13.20 15.02 21.41
C ARG A 414 13.73 16.41 20.99
N THR A 415 14.85 16.45 20.27
CA THR A 415 15.44 17.69 19.73
C THR A 415 14.68 18.24 18.52
N TYR A 416 13.80 17.48 17.90
CA TYR A 416 12.99 17.96 16.79
C TYR A 416 11.70 18.62 17.30
N ILE A 417 11.30 19.73 16.66
CA ILE A 417 10.05 20.41 16.98
C ILE A 417 8.88 19.48 16.64
N GLY A 418 7.99 19.27 17.61
CA GLY A 418 6.83 18.38 17.43
C GLY A 418 7.16 16.89 17.61
N ALA A 419 8.36 16.52 18.09
CA ALA A 419 8.70 15.14 18.39
C ALA A 419 7.74 14.53 19.43
N LEU A 420 7.40 13.26 19.20
CA LEU A 420 6.56 12.45 20.10
C LEU A 420 7.22 11.07 20.28
N PRO A 421 6.95 10.41 21.43
CA PRO A 421 7.30 9.00 21.59
C PRO A 421 6.62 8.12 20.56
N GLY A 422 7.18 6.93 20.30
CA GLY A 422 6.62 5.93 19.40
C GLY A 422 5.28 5.38 19.87
N GLN A 423 4.55 4.76 18.96
CA GLN A 423 3.20 4.22 19.21
C GLN A 423 3.17 3.19 20.35
N ILE A 424 4.26 2.48 20.62
CA ILE A 424 4.36 1.52 21.71
C ILE A 424 4.27 2.24 23.05
N ILE A 425 5.09 3.25 23.26
CA ILE A 425 5.10 4.07 24.49
C ILE A 425 3.79 4.85 24.66
N GLN A 426 3.26 5.42 23.57
CA GLN A 426 1.97 6.10 23.60
C GLN A 426 0.83 5.13 23.99
N GLY A 427 0.88 3.89 23.49
CA GLY A 427 -0.05 2.83 23.81
C GLY A 427 -0.02 2.45 25.29
N LEU A 428 1.16 2.31 25.87
CA LEU A 428 1.35 2.03 27.30
C LEU A 428 0.82 3.16 28.19
N ARG A 429 1.06 4.41 27.81
CA ARG A 429 0.49 5.57 28.52
C ARG A 429 -1.04 5.53 28.51
N ARG A 430 -1.66 5.23 27.34
CA ARG A 430 -3.13 5.12 27.22
C ARG A 430 -3.71 3.94 28.01
N ALA A 431 -2.96 2.85 28.10
CA ALA A 431 -3.36 1.68 28.89
C ALA A 431 -3.27 1.93 30.40
N GLU A 432 -2.42 2.86 30.83
CA GLU A 432 -2.10 3.09 32.26
C GLU A 432 -1.68 1.81 32.99
N SER A 433 -1.14 0.84 32.29
CA SER A 433 -0.73 -0.45 32.83
C SER A 433 0.53 -0.95 32.13
N LYS A 434 1.44 -1.58 32.89
CA LYS A 434 2.69 -2.18 32.37
C LYS A 434 2.43 -3.49 31.64
N ASN A 435 1.34 -4.20 31.93
CA ASN A 435 1.03 -5.52 31.39
C ASN A 435 -0.25 -5.58 30.52
N PRO A 436 -0.47 -4.64 29.58
CA PRO A 436 -1.62 -4.71 28.69
C PRO A 436 -1.50 -5.87 27.68
N VAL A 437 -2.62 -6.20 27.05
CA VAL A 437 -2.61 -6.94 25.77
C VAL A 437 -2.49 -5.93 24.64
N PHE A 438 -1.43 -6.07 23.86
CA PHE A 438 -1.10 -5.17 22.76
C PHE A 438 -1.32 -5.88 21.43
N ILE A 439 -2.29 -5.42 20.65
CA ILE A 439 -2.49 -5.94 19.30
C ILE A 439 -1.78 -5.04 18.29
N LEU A 440 -0.92 -5.66 17.50
CA LEU A 440 -0.25 -5.08 16.35
C LEU A 440 -0.97 -5.55 15.10
N ASP A 441 -1.86 -4.71 14.60
CA ASP A 441 -2.81 -5.07 13.54
C ASP A 441 -2.21 -4.81 12.16
N GLU A 442 -2.46 -5.73 11.20
CA GLU A 442 -2.02 -5.64 9.81
C GLU A 442 -0.49 -5.62 9.61
N ILE A 443 0.24 -6.55 10.26
CA ILE A 443 1.70 -6.66 10.13
C ILE A 443 2.16 -7.01 8.69
N ASP A 444 1.29 -7.61 7.90
CA ASP A 444 1.51 -7.91 6.48
C ASP A 444 1.54 -6.68 5.57
N LYS A 445 1.15 -5.52 6.09
CA LYS A 445 1.13 -4.24 5.36
C LYS A 445 2.26 -3.29 5.76
N LEU A 446 3.26 -3.79 6.48
CA LEU A 446 4.48 -3.04 6.77
C LEU A 446 5.22 -2.73 5.47
N GLY A 447 5.52 -1.46 5.25
CA GLY A 447 6.36 -1.00 4.14
C GLY A 447 7.80 -0.80 4.60
N SER A 448 8.76 -1.04 3.70
CA SER A 448 10.15 -0.57 3.87
C SER A 448 10.39 0.60 2.92
N ASP A 449 10.97 1.69 3.40
CA ASP A 449 11.33 2.86 2.61
C ASP A 449 12.76 3.31 2.96
N PHE A 450 13.31 4.26 2.21
CA PHE A 450 14.63 4.89 2.46
C PHE A 450 14.76 5.55 3.85
N ARG A 451 13.65 5.70 4.58
CA ARG A 451 13.58 6.39 5.88
C ARG A 451 13.72 5.50 7.09
N GLY A 452 13.79 4.18 6.91
CA GLY A 452 13.95 3.24 8.01
C GLY A 452 13.35 1.87 7.71
N ASP A 453 13.59 0.93 8.63
CA ASP A 453 13.05 -0.42 8.60
C ASP A 453 12.16 -0.65 9.83
N PRO A 454 10.84 -0.42 9.73
CA PRO A 454 9.91 -0.68 10.82
C PRO A 454 9.94 -2.14 11.31
N ALA A 455 10.29 -3.08 10.42
CA ALA A 455 10.37 -4.49 10.80
C ALA A 455 11.51 -4.75 11.80
N SER A 456 12.66 -4.10 11.62
CA SER A 456 13.77 -4.15 12.58
C SER A 456 13.40 -3.52 13.93
N ALA A 457 12.67 -2.40 13.93
CA ALA A 457 12.16 -1.81 15.17
C ALA A 457 11.18 -2.74 15.90
N LEU A 458 10.31 -3.43 15.15
CA LEU A 458 9.39 -4.41 15.72
C LEU A 458 10.09 -5.65 16.27
N LEU A 459 11.21 -6.07 15.68
CA LEU A 459 12.00 -7.17 16.23
C LEU A 459 12.47 -6.87 17.66
N GLU A 460 12.92 -5.64 17.94
CA GLU A 460 13.32 -5.26 19.30
C GLU A 460 12.11 -5.24 20.27
N VAL A 461 10.95 -4.81 19.81
CA VAL A 461 9.73 -4.81 20.61
C VAL A 461 9.24 -6.22 20.92
N LEU A 462 9.28 -7.09 19.92
CA LEU A 462 8.66 -8.40 19.94
C LEU A 462 9.61 -9.50 20.45
N ASP A 463 10.93 -9.31 20.33
CA ASP A 463 11.90 -10.29 20.79
C ASP A 463 11.96 -10.33 22.33
N PRO A 464 11.57 -11.44 22.96
CA PRO A 464 11.60 -11.56 24.41
C PRO A 464 12.99 -11.42 25.04
N GLU A 465 14.06 -11.60 24.27
CA GLU A 465 15.43 -11.41 24.75
C GLU A 465 15.83 -9.93 24.81
N GLN A 466 15.23 -9.10 23.96
CA GLN A 466 15.57 -7.67 23.80
C GLN A 466 14.54 -6.72 24.42
N ASN A 467 13.26 -7.10 24.45
CA ASN A 467 12.15 -6.22 24.83
C ASN A 467 12.18 -5.72 26.28
N SER A 468 12.92 -6.37 27.17
CA SER A 468 13.13 -5.90 28.55
C SER A 468 13.92 -4.60 28.64
N THR A 469 14.65 -4.22 27.59
CA THR A 469 15.48 -3.02 27.52
C THR A 469 15.14 -2.15 26.31
N PHE A 470 13.88 -2.18 25.88
CA PHE A 470 13.39 -1.39 24.75
C PHE A 470 13.69 0.10 24.95
N ARG A 471 14.24 0.76 23.92
CA ARG A 471 14.53 2.21 23.95
C ARG A 471 13.74 2.94 22.88
N ASP A 472 12.87 3.82 23.37
CA ASP A 472 12.22 4.83 22.54
C ASP A 472 13.17 6.01 22.35
N HIS A 473 13.30 6.53 21.13
CA HIS A 473 14.23 7.61 20.80
C HIS A 473 13.86 8.97 21.45
N TYR A 474 12.57 9.16 21.75
CA TYR A 474 12.12 10.36 22.45
C TYR A 474 12.46 10.30 23.93
N LEU A 475 12.17 9.15 24.57
CA LEU A 475 12.43 8.97 25.99
C LEU A 475 13.93 8.78 26.27
N ASP A 476 14.64 8.10 25.42
CA ASP A 476 16.07 7.72 25.53
C ASP A 476 16.42 7.01 26.86
N VAL A 477 15.43 6.39 27.49
CA VAL A 477 15.60 5.55 28.67
C VAL A 477 15.00 4.17 28.38
N PRO A 478 15.55 3.09 29.00
CA PRO A 478 15.02 1.75 28.78
C PRO A 478 13.64 1.60 29.45
N PHE A 479 12.71 0.98 28.73
CA PHE A 479 11.41 0.58 29.23
C PHE A 479 11.25 -0.95 29.08
N ASP A 480 10.81 -1.62 30.13
CA ASP A 480 10.64 -3.06 30.14
C ASP A 480 9.27 -3.46 29.58
N LEU A 481 9.26 -4.07 28.40
CA LEU A 481 8.07 -4.56 27.70
C LEU A 481 7.80 -6.06 27.97
N SER A 482 8.59 -6.74 28.79
CA SER A 482 8.51 -8.19 28.98
C SER A 482 7.18 -8.70 29.54
N GLU A 483 6.43 -7.84 30.21
CA GLU A 483 5.11 -8.16 30.77
C GLU A 483 3.95 -7.88 29.80
N VAL A 484 4.22 -7.21 28.69
CA VAL A 484 3.22 -6.94 27.64
C VAL A 484 2.91 -8.23 26.89
N LEU A 485 1.65 -8.53 26.70
CA LEU A 485 1.23 -9.62 25.83
C LEU A 485 1.01 -9.08 24.43
N PHE A 486 1.97 -9.32 23.55
CA PHE A 486 1.86 -8.95 22.13
C PHE A 486 1.09 -10.01 21.35
N ILE A 487 0.13 -9.55 20.55
CA ILE A 487 -0.62 -10.33 19.58
C ILE A 487 -0.51 -9.61 18.23
N THR A 488 -0.22 -10.33 17.17
CA THR A 488 -0.14 -9.75 15.83
C THR A 488 -1.28 -10.25 14.96
N THR A 489 -1.66 -9.48 13.93
CA THR A 489 -2.61 -9.94 12.93
C THR A 489 -2.05 -9.73 11.52
N ALA A 490 -2.38 -10.64 10.62
CA ALA A 490 -2.08 -10.52 9.20
C ALA A 490 -3.26 -11.04 8.36
N ASN A 491 -3.40 -10.57 7.14
CA ASN A 491 -4.30 -11.21 6.20
C ASN A 491 -3.60 -12.36 5.46
N VAL A 492 -2.32 -12.17 5.13
CA VAL A 492 -1.44 -13.14 4.49
C VAL A 492 -0.06 -13.11 5.15
N LEU A 493 0.66 -14.24 5.12
CA LEU A 493 1.98 -14.35 5.77
C LEU A 493 3.15 -13.99 4.85
N ASP A 494 2.99 -14.12 3.55
CA ASP A 494 4.10 -13.97 2.59
C ASP A 494 4.82 -12.62 2.67
N PRO A 495 4.13 -11.47 2.86
CA PRO A 495 4.79 -10.17 2.99
C PRO A 495 5.51 -9.98 4.33
N VAL A 496 5.21 -10.82 5.36
CA VAL A 496 5.81 -10.69 6.68
C VAL A 496 7.27 -11.13 6.63
N PRO A 497 8.23 -10.27 7.06
CA PRO A 497 9.64 -10.62 7.08
C PRO A 497 9.92 -11.94 7.82
N PRO A 498 10.79 -12.82 7.27
CA PRO A 498 11.07 -14.14 7.87
C PRO A 498 11.52 -14.05 9.34
N ALA A 499 12.35 -13.07 9.68
CA ALA A 499 12.85 -12.88 11.04
C ALA A 499 11.74 -12.59 12.07
N LEU A 500 10.66 -11.92 11.67
CA LEU A 500 9.47 -11.73 12.52
C LEU A 500 8.65 -13.01 12.57
N ARG A 501 8.44 -13.66 11.43
CA ARG A 501 7.63 -14.88 11.32
C ARG A 501 8.19 -16.03 12.17
N ASP A 502 9.51 -16.19 12.24
CA ASP A 502 10.17 -17.23 13.05
C ASP A 502 9.91 -17.10 14.56
N ARG A 503 9.48 -15.91 15.03
CA ARG A 503 9.12 -15.65 16.43
C ARG A 503 7.63 -15.76 16.72
N MET A 504 6.84 -15.98 15.69
CA MET A 504 5.38 -16.00 15.76
C MET A 504 4.84 -17.43 15.76
N GLU A 505 3.88 -17.67 16.60
CA GLU A 505 3.00 -18.82 16.52
C GLU A 505 1.77 -18.45 15.68
N VAL A 506 1.73 -19.00 14.48
CA VAL A 506 0.69 -18.69 13.50
C VAL A 506 -0.58 -19.49 13.81
N LEU A 507 -1.67 -18.78 14.02
CA LEU A 507 -3.02 -19.33 14.16
C LEU A 507 -3.85 -18.91 12.96
N GLU A 508 -4.11 -19.85 12.06
CA GLU A 508 -4.93 -19.59 10.88
C GLU A 508 -6.41 -19.53 11.26
N LEU A 509 -7.06 -18.43 10.90
CA LEU A 509 -8.49 -18.22 11.04
C LEU A 509 -9.14 -18.32 9.66
N PRO A 510 -9.79 -19.45 9.35
CA PRO A 510 -10.43 -19.64 8.05
C PRO A 510 -11.67 -18.76 7.90
N GLY A 511 -12.15 -18.64 6.66
CA GLY A 511 -13.45 -18.02 6.38
C GLY A 511 -14.60 -18.82 6.99
N TYR A 512 -15.73 -18.14 7.18
CA TYR A 512 -16.96 -18.70 7.72
C TYR A 512 -17.82 -19.37 6.66
N THR A 513 -18.51 -20.43 7.04
CA THR A 513 -19.59 -21.01 6.25
C THR A 513 -20.81 -20.11 6.26
N GLU A 514 -21.80 -20.39 5.41
CA GLU A 514 -23.07 -19.63 5.42
C GLU A 514 -23.80 -19.78 6.77
N GLU A 515 -23.82 -21.01 7.31
CA GLU A 515 -24.42 -21.31 8.60
C GLU A 515 -23.72 -20.58 9.76
N GLU A 516 -22.40 -20.56 9.74
CA GLU A 516 -21.60 -19.79 10.71
C GLU A 516 -21.88 -18.30 10.59
N LYS A 517 -21.98 -17.76 9.36
CA LYS A 517 -22.32 -16.35 9.12
C LYS A 517 -23.72 -16.02 9.62
N LEU A 518 -24.69 -16.90 9.40
CA LEU A 518 -26.04 -16.73 9.88
C LEU A 518 -26.06 -16.72 11.41
N ALA A 519 -25.37 -17.66 12.05
CA ALA A 519 -25.26 -17.72 13.51
C ALA A 519 -24.60 -16.45 14.08
N ILE A 520 -23.47 -16.02 13.51
CA ILE A 520 -22.77 -14.79 13.89
C ILE A 520 -23.67 -13.56 13.70
N ALA A 521 -24.39 -13.51 12.58
CA ALA A 521 -25.31 -12.39 12.29
C ALA A 521 -26.39 -12.30 13.36
N ARG A 522 -27.02 -13.42 13.71
CA ARG A 522 -28.09 -13.51 14.70
C ARG A 522 -27.60 -13.20 16.12
N GLU A 523 -26.47 -13.82 16.54
CA GLU A 523 -25.98 -13.75 17.93
C GLU A 523 -25.24 -12.46 18.24
N HIS A 524 -24.58 -11.83 17.26
CA HIS A 524 -23.68 -10.70 17.50
C HIS A 524 -23.97 -9.45 16.65
N LEU A 525 -24.21 -9.61 15.31
CA LEU A 525 -24.25 -8.45 14.44
C LEU A 525 -25.58 -7.69 14.50
N VAL A 526 -26.69 -8.40 14.54
CA VAL A 526 -28.03 -7.79 14.52
C VAL A 526 -28.22 -6.95 15.78
N GLU A 527 -27.98 -7.51 16.98
CA GLU A 527 -28.10 -6.80 18.24
C GLU A 527 -27.19 -5.56 18.29
N LYS A 528 -25.91 -5.74 17.88
CA LYS A 528 -24.94 -4.65 17.81
C LYS A 528 -25.40 -3.52 16.88
N GLN A 529 -25.94 -3.86 15.71
CA GLN A 529 -26.36 -2.85 14.73
C GLN A 529 -27.67 -2.18 15.14
N ILE A 530 -28.59 -2.87 15.74
CA ILE A 530 -29.83 -2.31 16.31
C ILE A 530 -29.47 -1.25 17.37
N LYS A 531 -28.63 -1.61 18.34
CA LYS A 531 -28.14 -0.68 19.39
C LYS A 531 -27.40 0.53 18.81
N ASN A 532 -26.50 0.31 17.86
CA ASN A 532 -25.72 1.38 17.24
C ASN A 532 -26.55 2.40 16.47
N HIS A 533 -27.75 2.01 16.01
CA HIS A 533 -28.66 2.88 15.27
C HIS A 533 -29.81 3.41 16.14
N GLY A 534 -29.76 3.21 17.47
CA GLY A 534 -30.76 3.73 18.40
C GLY A 534 -32.12 3.06 18.28
N LEU A 535 -32.16 1.82 17.78
CA LEU A 535 -33.36 1.00 17.66
C LEU A 535 -33.43 -0.03 18.81
N THR A 536 -34.61 -0.62 19.00
CA THR A 536 -34.84 -1.74 19.92
C THR A 536 -35.27 -2.98 19.16
N ASP A 537 -35.09 -4.17 19.75
CA ASP A 537 -35.49 -5.44 19.18
C ASP A 537 -37.00 -5.55 18.91
N GLU A 538 -37.82 -4.78 19.64
CA GLU A 538 -39.27 -4.68 19.42
C GLU A 538 -39.62 -3.85 18.16
N GLN A 539 -38.74 -2.91 17.82
CA GLN A 539 -38.95 -1.98 16.69
C GLN A 539 -38.47 -2.56 15.36
N LEU A 540 -37.45 -3.40 15.39
CA LEU A 540 -36.86 -3.99 14.20
C LEU A 540 -36.56 -5.48 14.42
N VAL A 541 -37.21 -6.32 13.65
CA VAL A 541 -36.96 -7.76 13.62
C VAL A 541 -36.43 -8.15 12.26
N ILE A 542 -35.25 -8.75 12.22
CA ILE A 542 -34.62 -9.28 10.99
C ILE A 542 -34.70 -10.80 11.05
N THR A 543 -35.44 -11.41 10.10
CA THR A 543 -35.64 -12.86 10.07
C THR A 543 -34.38 -13.59 9.58
N ASP A 544 -34.22 -14.87 9.98
CA ASP A 544 -33.11 -15.72 9.49
C ASP A 544 -33.15 -15.88 7.96
N ALA A 545 -34.36 -15.96 7.37
CA ALA A 545 -34.53 -15.99 5.91
C ALA A 545 -33.98 -14.71 5.25
N SER A 546 -34.15 -13.55 5.89
CA SER A 546 -33.64 -12.27 5.40
C SER A 546 -32.12 -12.18 5.54
N LEU A 547 -31.57 -12.66 6.67
CA LEU A 547 -30.14 -12.74 6.86
C LEU A 547 -29.49 -13.65 5.81
N SER A 548 -30.10 -14.81 5.53
CA SER A 548 -29.65 -15.71 4.43
C SER A 548 -29.72 -15.05 3.07
N ALA A 549 -30.81 -14.29 2.80
CA ALA A 549 -30.91 -13.53 1.56
C ALA A 549 -29.84 -12.46 1.41
N VAL A 550 -29.50 -11.76 2.51
CA VAL A 550 -28.41 -10.78 2.52
C VAL A 550 -27.06 -11.47 2.31
N ILE A 551 -26.80 -12.58 2.98
CA ILE A 551 -25.55 -13.34 2.84
C ILE A 551 -25.33 -13.79 1.39
N ARG A 552 -26.36 -14.33 0.73
CA ARG A 552 -26.26 -14.85 -0.64
C ARG A 552 -26.26 -13.76 -1.69
N GLY A 553 -27.20 -12.80 -1.58
CA GLY A 553 -27.45 -11.84 -2.66
C GLY A 553 -26.65 -10.54 -2.57
N TYR A 554 -26.13 -10.16 -1.40
CA TYR A 554 -25.51 -8.86 -1.20
C TYR A 554 -24.08 -8.93 -0.64
N THR A 555 -23.60 -10.13 -0.27
CA THR A 555 -22.23 -10.27 0.24
C THR A 555 -21.48 -11.41 -0.44
N ARG A 556 -20.20 -11.19 -0.76
CA ARG A 556 -19.30 -12.20 -1.32
C ARG A 556 -17.94 -12.09 -0.65
N GLU A 557 -17.86 -12.55 0.59
CA GLU A 557 -16.67 -12.43 1.43
C GLU A 557 -16.45 -13.68 2.27
N ALA A 558 -15.22 -13.90 2.73
CA ALA A 558 -14.90 -15.00 3.64
C ALA A 558 -15.32 -14.70 5.09
N GLY A 559 -15.22 -13.45 5.53
CA GLY A 559 -15.65 -13.00 6.84
C GLY A 559 -17.09 -12.49 6.89
N VAL A 560 -17.36 -11.56 7.82
CA VAL A 560 -18.67 -10.96 8.06
C VAL A 560 -18.68 -9.43 8.01
N ARG A 561 -17.63 -8.80 7.45
CA ARG A 561 -17.47 -7.33 7.48
C ARG A 561 -18.49 -6.62 6.59
N ASN A 562 -18.73 -7.13 5.37
CA ASN A 562 -19.73 -6.57 4.48
C ASN A 562 -21.14 -6.96 4.96
N LEU A 563 -21.32 -8.17 5.49
CA LEU A 563 -22.57 -8.58 6.11
C LEU A 563 -22.98 -7.61 7.23
N GLU A 564 -22.04 -7.23 8.09
CA GLU A 564 -22.27 -6.21 9.13
C GLU A 564 -22.69 -4.86 8.54
N ARG A 565 -22.07 -4.44 7.41
CA ARG A 565 -22.42 -3.20 6.71
C ARG A 565 -23.82 -3.23 6.11
N GLU A 566 -24.20 -4.34 5.51
CA GLU A 566 -25.54 -4.50 4.91
C GLU A 566 -26.61 -4.57 6.00
N ILE A 567 -26.39 -5.29 7.09
CA ILE A 567 -27.28 -5.26 8.27
C ILE A 567 -27.39 -3.81 8.79
N GLY A 568 -26.28 -3.10 8.90
CA GLY A 568 -26.29 -1.69 9.29
C GLY A 568 -27.04 -0.79 8.29
N ALA A 569 -27.02 -1.12 6.98
CA ALA A 569 -27.80 -0.40 5.99
C ALA A 569 -29.31 -0.62 6.18
N LEU A 570 -29.72 -1.84 6.51
CA LEU A 570 -31.11 -2.15 6.88
C LEU A 570 -31.53 -1.38 8.13
N CYS A 571 -30.69 -1.40 9.18
CA CYS A 571 -30.96 -0.66 10.42
C CYS A 571 -31.08 0.86 10.18
N ARG A 572 -30.19 1.44 9.33
CA ARG A 572 -30.26 2.88 9.00
C ARG A 572 -31.57 3.25 8.29
N LYS A 573 -32.04 2.43 7.36
CA LYS A 573 -33.32 2.65 6.66
C LYS A 573 -34.53 2.49 7.57
N ALA A 574 -34.47 1.55 8.51
CA ALA A 574 -35.47 1.42 9.55
C ALA A 574 -35.48 2.63 10.50
N ALA A 575 -34.32 3.10 10.95
CA ALA A 575 -34.19 4.28 11.79
C ALA A 575 -34.68 5.55 11.07
N ARG A 576 -34.37 5.72 9.76
CA ARG A 576 -34.88 6.82 8.97
C ARG A 576 -36.42 6.84 8.91
N ARG A 577 -37.05 5.69 8.60
CA ARG A 577 -38.50 5.56 8.54
C ARG A 577 -39.14 5.97 9.87
N ARG A 578 -38.54 5.59 10.97
CA ARG A 578 -39.00 5.95 12.31
C ARG A 578 -38.85 7.45 12.58
N ALA A 579 -37.73 8.03 12.18
CA ALA A 579 -37.48 9.47 12.32
C ALA A 579 -38.44 10.32 11.43
N GLU A 580 -38.98 9.75 10.34
CA GLU A 580 -40.01 10.35 9.50
C GLU A 580 -41.42 10.22 10.09
N GLY A 581 -41.59 9.60 11.28
CA GLY A 581 -42.87 9.52 12.02
C GLY A 581 -43.61 8.20 11.90
N ASP A 582 -43.00 7.17 11.32
CA ASP A 582 -43.62 5.83 11.24
C ASP A 582 -43.12 4.98 12.41
N ASP A 583 -43.90 4.95 13.49
CA ASP A 583 -43.55 4.21 14.72
C ASP A 583 -43.93 2.71 14.68
N SER A 584 -44.37 2.21 13.54
CA SER A 584 -44.75 0.78 13.40
C SER A 584 -43.52 -0.13 13.52
N ALA A 585 -43.71 -1.29 14.17
CA ALA A 585 -42.67 -2.31 14.20
C ALA A 585 -42.43 -2.84 12.78
N LEU A 586 -41.14 -2.94 12.40
CA LEU A 586 -40.73 -3.38 11.08
C LEU A 586 -40.14 -4.80 11.16
N THR A 587 -40.79 -5.74 10.49
CA THR A 587 -40.21 -7.06 10.25
C THR A 587 -39.59 -7.12 8.87
N ILE A 588 -38.30 -7.36 8.78
CA ILE A 588 -37.55 -7.48 7.53
C ILE A 588 -37.69 -8.94 7.04
N THR A 589 -38.40 -9.10 5.92
CA THR A 589 -38.49 -10.35 5.15
C THR A 589 -37.58 -10.27 3.91
N PRO A 590 -37.30 -11.36 3.20
CA PRO A 590 -36.49 -11.33 1.96
C PRO A 590 -36.97 -10.32 0.92
N ASP A 591 -38.27 -10.15 0.76
CA ASP A 591 -38.84 -9.15 -0.17
C ASP A 591 -38.57 -7.72 0.29
N VAL A 592 -38.62 -7.47 1.61
CA VAL A 592 -38.31 -6.18 2.19
C VAL A 592 -36.81 -5.88 2.03
N VAL A 593 -35.93 -6.87 2.12
CA VAL A 593 -34.50 -6.73 1.85
C VAL A 593 -34.28 -6.17 0.45
N ALA A 594 -34.89 -6.78 -0.56
CA ALA A 594 -34.79 -6.32 -1.95
C ALA A 594 -35.33 -4.89 -2.14
N GLY A 595 -36.43 -4.54 -1.46
CA GLY A 595 -36.97 -3.17 -1.45
C GLY A 595 -36.07 -2.15 -0.76
N MET A 596 -35.34 -2.60 0.26
CA MET A 596 -34.44 -1.72 1.02
C MET A 596 -33.03 -1.65 0.40
N LEU A 597 -32.37 -2.73 0.07
CA LEU A 597 -31.00 -2.75 -0.44
C LEU A 597 -30.92 -2.61 -1.97
N GLY A 598 -32.02 -2.78 -2.67
CA GLY A 598 -32.07 -2.81 -4.15
C GLY A 598 -31.96 -4.23 -4.70
N ALA A 599 -31.76 -4.36 -6.00
CA ALA A 599 -31.56 -5.67 -6.62
C ALA A 599 -30.33 -6.37 -6.04
N PRO A 600 -30.34 -7.71 -5.87
CA PRO A 600 -29.17 -8.44 -5.44
C PRO A 600 -27.95 -8.14 -6.30
N THR A 601 -26.85 -7.86 -5.65
CA THR A 601 -25.56 -7.56 -6.33
C THR A 601 -24.95 -8.83 -6.92
N PHE A 602 -25.20 -9.96 -6.27
CA PHE A 602 -24.72 -11.27 -6.70
C PHE A 602 -25.93 -12.12 -7.04
N MET A 603 -26.04 -12.44 -8.32
CA MET A 603 -27.01 -13.46 -8.80
C MET A 603 -26.25 -14.78 -8.84
N ASP A 604 -26.92 -15.86 -8.54
CA ASP A 604 -26.44 -17.20 -8.85
C ASP A 604 -26.28 -17.24 -10.38
N GLU A 605 -25.05 -17.08 -10.87
CA GLU A 605 -24.76 -17.26 -12.28
C GLU A 605 -25.16 -18.70 -12.61
N GLU A 606 -25.92 -18.89 -13.67
CA GLU A 606 -26.26 -20.22 -14.15
C GLU A 606 -24.96 -20.89 -14.64
N MET A 607 -24.26 -21.57 -13.73
CA MET A 607 -23.01 -22.28 -14.01
C MET A 607 -23.15 -23.25 -15.18
N GLU A 608 -24.31 -23.91 -15.25
CA GLU A 608 -24.68 -24.81 -16.34
C GLU A 608 -24.79 -24.07 -17.69
N GLU A 609 -25.20 -22.81 -17.70
CA GLU A 609 -25.36 -22.06 -18.95
C GLU A 609 -24.03 -21.68 -19.57
N ARG A 610 -23.07 -21.25 -18.76
CA ARG A 610 -21.75 -20.88 -19.23
C ARG A 610 -20.92 -22.07 -19.73
N THR A 611 -21.14 -23.27 -19.23
CA THR A 611 -20.39 -24.47 -19.63
C THR A 611 -21.08 -25.30 -20.72
N LYS A 612 -22.21 -24.83 -21.27
CA LYS A 612 -22.88 -25.51 -22.41
C LYS A 612 -22.00 -25.63 -23.64
N GLU A 613 -21.18 -24.62 -23.89
CA GLU A 613 -20.26 -24.63 -25.01
C GLU A 613 -18.93 -25.26 -24.63
N PRO A 614 -18.26 -25.98 -25.56
CA PRO A 614 -16.90 -26.44 -25.33
C PRO A 614 -15.94 -25.28 -25.05
N GLY A 615 -14.85 -25.57 -24.32
CA GLY A 615 -13.83 -24.59 -24.05
C GLY A 615 -13.94 -23.87 -22.70
N VAL A 616 -15.06 -24.04 -21.96
CA VAL A 616 -15.24 -23.38 -20.66
C VAL A 616 -15.14 -24.39 -19.52
N ALA A 617 -14.27 -24.11 -18.54
CA ALA A 617 -14.09 -24.95 -17.34
C ALA A 617 -14.18 -24.11 -16.06
N ILE A 618 -14.68 -24.72 -14.98
CA ILE A 618 -14.87 -24.10 -13.68
C ILE A 618 -13.72 -24.48 -12.77
N GLY A 619 -12.92 -23.49 -12.39
CA GLY A 619 -11.84 -23.60 -11.42
C GLY A 619 -12.19 -23.01 -10.07
N LEU A 620 -11.36 -23.30 -9.08
CA LEU A 620 -11.46 -22.77 -7.74
C LEU A 620 -10.20 -22.01 -7.40
N ALA A 621 -10.34 -20.74 -7.03
CA ALA A 621 -9.27 -19.86 -6.63
C ALA A 621 -9.36 -19.57 -5.12
N TRP A 622 -8.20 -19.32 -4.53
CA TRP A 622 -8.09 -18.71 -3.21
C TRP A 622 -7.69 -17.23 -3.37
N THR A 623 -8.33 -16.36 -2.63
CA THR A 623 -8.00 -14.93 -2.57
C THR A 623 -7.90 -14.49 -1.11
N PRO A 624 -7.27 -13.37 -0.81
CA PRO A 624 -7.27 -12.80 0.55
C PRO A 624 -8.67 -12.52 1.12
N ALA A 625 -9.69 -12.43 0.25
CA ALA A 625 -11.09 -12.28 0.65
C ALA A 625 -11.80 -13.63 0.85
N GLY A 626 -11.14 -14.76 0.57
CA GLY A 626 -11.66 -16.12 0.66
C GLY A 626 -11.59 -16.86 -0.66
N GLY A 627 -12.26 -18.03 -0.72
CA GLY A 627 -12.37 -18.79 -1.96
C GLY A 627 -13.34 -18.17 -2.96
N ASP A 628 -13.04 -18.31 -4.24
CA ASP A 628 -13.88 -17.84 -5.35
C ASP A 628 -13.92 -18.86 -6.49
N VAL A 629 -14.97 -18.76 -7.32
CA VAL A 629 -15.11 -19.56 -8.53
C VAL A 629 -14.47 -18.82 -9.70
N LEU A 630 -13.69 -19.54 -10.48
CA LEU A 630 -12.94 -19.02 -11.60
C LEU A 630 -13.37 -19.71 -12.88
N PHE A 631 -13.81 -18.96 -13.88
CA PHE A 631 -13.99 -19.49 -15.21
C PHE A 631 -12.70 -19.42 -16.00
N VAL A 632 -12.40 -20.49 -16.72
CA VAL A 632 -11.30 -20.52 -17.71
C VAL A 632 -11.94 -20.82 -19.05
N GLU A 633 -11.77 -19.92 -19.98
CA GLU A 633 -12.31 -19.98 -21.33
C GLU A 633 -11.18 -20.21 -22.33
N ALA A 634 -11.29 -21.22 -23.13
CA ALA A 634 -10.37 -21.54 -24.21
C ALA A 634 -11.08 -21.38 -25.55
N SER A 635 -10.50 -20.67 -26.47
CA SER A 635 -11.02 -20.54 -27.83
C SER A 635 -9.92 -20.86 -28.83
N ARG A 636 -10.26 -21.54 -29.90
CA ARG A 636 -9.37 -21.93 -30.97
C ARG A 636 -9.70 -21.19 -32.26
N MET A 637 -8.72 -20.54 -32.83
CA MET A 637 -8.86 -19.81 -34.11
C MET A 637 -7.77 -20.21 -35.08
N ALA A 638 -7.93 -19.87 -36.37
CA ALA A 638 -6.88 -20.06 -37.36
C ALA A 638 -5.69 -19.16 -37.03
N GLY A 639 -4.47 -19.71 -37.01
CA GLY A 639 -3.27 -18.96 -36.61
C GLY A 639 -1.99 -19.74 -36.80
N THR A 640 -0.89 -19.26 -36.23
CA THR A 640 0.47 -19.76 -36.47
C THR A 640 1.04 -20.59 -35.32
N GLY A 641 0.21 -21.24 -34.51
CA GLY A 641 0.68 -22.05 -33.37
C GLY A 641 1.07 -21.22 -32.16
N SER A 642 0.35 -20.12 -31.90
CA SER A 642 0.58 -19.25 -30.74
C SER A 642 -0.43 -19.50 -29.62
N LEU A 643 -0.01 -19.14 -28.38
CA LEU A 643 -0.86 -19.15 -27.18
C LEU A 643 -1.01 -17.71 -26.69
N THR A 644 -2.23 -17.19 -26.81
CA THR A 644 -2.59 -15.88 -26.28
C THR A 644 -3.23 -16.04 -24.91
N LEU A 645 -2.77 -15.25 -23.92
CA LEU A 645 -3.25 -15.29 -22.54
C LEU A 645 -3.78 -13.93 -22.13
N THR A 646 -5.04 -13.88 -21.65
CA THR A 646 -5.68 -12.64 -21.17
C THR A 646 -6.38 -12.85 -19.83
N GLY A 647 -6.66 -11.78 -19.07
CA GLY A 647 -7.32 -11.83 -17.76
C GLY A 647 -6.43 -11.43 -16.59
N GLN A 648 -5.36 -10.64 -16.83
CA GLN A 648 -4.37 -10.20 -15.84
C GLN A 648 -3.72 -11.36 -15.07
N LEU A 649 -3.20 -12.33 -15.83
CA LEU A 649 -2.53 -13.50 -15.29
C LEU A 649 -1.11 -13.15 -14.87
N GLY A 650 -0.74 -13.53 -13.64
CA GLY A 650 0.64 -13.48 -13.16
C GLY A 650 1.54 -14.52 -13.83
N GLU A 651 2.83 -14.44 -13.57
CA GLU A 651 3.83 -15.29 -14.26
C GLU A 651 3.65 -16.77 -13.94
N VAL A 652 3.32 -17.14 -12.69
CA VAL A 652 3.11 -18.54 -12.29
C VAL A 652 1.91 -19.14 -13.01
N MET A 653 0.81 -18.38 -13.15
CA MET A 653 -0.37 -18.85 -13.87
C MET A 653 -0.13 -18.97 -15.38
N LYS A 654 0.68 -18.06 -15.98
CA LYS A 654 1.11 -18.16 -17.39
C LYS A 654 1.97 -19.40 -17.64
N GLU A 655 2.85 -19.72 -16.69
CA GLU A 655 3.68 -20.93 -16.72
C GLU A 655 2.82 -22.19 -16.64
N SER A 656 1.86 -22.21 -15.73
CA SER A 656 0.85 -23.28 -15.59
C SER A 656 0.05 -23.48 -16.87
N ALA A 657 -0.35 -22.41 -17.55
CA ALA A 657 -1.05 -22.47 -18.83
C ALA A 657 -0.19 -23.09 -19.95
N ARG A 658 1.09 -22.75 -19.99
CA ARG A 658 2.05 -23.36 -20.93
C ARG A 658 2.29 -24.83 -20.63
N ALA A 659 2.38 -25.20 -19.37
CA ALA A 659 2.53 -26.60 -18.94
C ALA A 659 1.30 -27.44 -19.32
N ALA A 660 0.09 -26.91 -19.08
CA ALA A 660 -1.17 -27.53 -19.45
C ALA A 660 -1.29 -27.76 -20.97
N LEU A 661 -0.96 -26.74 -21.77
CA LEU A 661 -0.95 -26.86 -23.23
C LEU A 661 0.09 -27.90 -23.71
N SER A 662 1.29 -27.89 -23.15
CA SER A 662 2.37 -28.83 -23.48
C SER A 662 1.95 -30.26 -23.19
N TRP A 663 1.35 -30.49 -22.01
CA TRP A 663 0.86 -31.81 -21.62
C TRP A 663 -0.25 -32.27 -22.57
N PHE A 664 -1.25 -31.41 -22.84
CA PHE A 664 -2.36 -31.80 -23.70
C PHE A 664 -1.91 -32.07 -25.15
N ARG A 665 -0.99 -31.29 -25.70
CA ARG A 665 -0.40 -31.56 -27.03
C ARG A 665 0.25 -32.92 -27.11
N ALA A 666 0.97 -33.33 -26.06
CA ALA A 666 1.62 -34.64 -26.00
C ALA A 666 0.61 -35.80 -25.92
N HIS A 667 -0.60 -35.57 -25.42
CA HIS A 667 -1.59 -36.61 -25.15
C HIS A 667 -2.85 -36.49 -26.03
N ALA A 668 -2.92 -35.51 -26.94
CA ALA A 668 -4.10 -35.19 -27.73
C ALA A 668 -4.72 -36.40 -28.44
N ALA A 669 -3.90 -37.27 -29.03
CA ALA A 669 -4.34 -38.47 -29.72
C ALA A 669 -5.13 -39.46 -28.83
N ALA A 670 -4.81 -39.53 -27.52
CA ALA A 670 -5.49 -40.40 -26.56
C ALA A 670 -6.95 -39.96 -26.31
N TYR A 671 -7.23 -38.67 -26.54
CA TYR A 671 -8.59 -38.09 -26.40
C TYR A 671 -9.32 -37.91 -27.72
N GLY A 672 -8.80 -38.48 -28.80
CA GLY A 672 -9.41 -38.38 -30.14
C GLY A 672 -9.21 -37.03 -30.82
N ALA A 673 -8.33 -36.20 -30.31
CA ALA A 673 -7.95 -34.92 -30.92
C ALA A 673 -6.80 -35.11 -31.95
N ASP A 674 -6.79 -34.25 -32.96
CA ASP A 674 -5.68 -34.24 -33.94
C ASP A 674 -4.38 -33.83 -33.22
N PRO A 675 -3.31 -34.67 -33.30
CA PRO A 675 -2.01 -34.33 -32.69
C PRO A 675 -1.43 -33.01 -33.21
N ASP A 676 -1.78 -32.64 -34.41
CA ASP A 676 -1.34 -31.40 -35.06
C ASP A 676 -2.30 -30.23 -34.91
N PHE A 677 -3.30 -30.36 -34.03
CA PHE A 677 -4.36 -29.33 -33.80
C PHE A 677 -3.81 -27.91 -33.58
N PHE A 678 -2.57 -27.79 -33.10
CA PHE A 678 -1.94 -26.53 -32.74
C PHE A 678 -1.07 -25.94 -33.85
N LYS A 679 -0.72 -26.71 -34.91
CA LYS A 679 0.20 -26.22 -35.96
C LYS A 679 -0.35 -25.04 -36.76
N ASN A 680 -1.66 -25.06 -37.05
CA ASN A 680 -2.33 -24.04 -37.86
C ASN A 680 -3.43 -23.34 -37.10
N ALA A 681 -3.31 -23.31 -35.77
CA ALA A 681 -4.30 -22.68 -34.88
C ALA A 681 -3.60 -21.83 -33.85
N GLU A 682 -4.24 -20.77 -33.46
CA GLU A 682 -3.96 -19.98 -32.26
C GLU A 682 -4.96 -20.40 -31.19
N ILE A 683 -4.47 -20.55 -29.97
CA ILE A 683 -5.33 -20.78 -28.81
C ILE A 683 -5.31 -19.53 -27.96
N HIS A 684 -6.49 -19.03 -27.65
CA HIS A 684 -6.68 -17.93 -26.72
C HIS A 684 -7.30 -18.47 -25.42
N LEU A 685 -6.54 -18.36 -24.33
CA LEU A 685 -7.04 -18.62 -22.98
C LEU A 685 -7.39 -17.29 -22.31
N HIS A 686 -8.64 -17.19 -21.89
CA HIS A 686 -9.15 -16.03 -21.19
C HIS A 686 -9.65 -16.43 -19.80
N VAL A 687 -9.28 -15.64 -18.78
CA VAL A 687 -9.83 -15.78 -17.44
C VAL A 687 -10.58 -14.49 -17.10
N PRO A 688 -11.93 -14.50 -17.18
CA PRO A 688 -12.76 -13.33 -16.93
C PRO A 688 -12.50 -12.63 -15.60
N SER A 689 -13.07 -11.44 -15.39
CA SER A 689 -12.84 -10.57 -14.24
C SER A 689 -11.43 -9.92 -14.24
N GLY A 690 -11.07 -9.29 -15.36
CA GLY A 690 -9.76 -8.66 -15.59
C GLY A 690 -9.38 -7.52 -14.64
N ALA A 691 -10.29 -7.06 -13.78
CA ALA A 691 -9.99 -6.06 -12.75
C ALA A 691 -9.17 -6.63 -11.55
N ILE A 692 -9.14 -7.96 -11.40
CA ILE A 692 -8.44 -8.63 -10.28
C ILE A 692 -7.25 -9.40 -10.84
N PRO A 693 -6.01 -9.08 -10.44
CA PRO A 693 -4.84 -9.87 -10.79
C PRO A 693 -4.97 -11.31 -10.26
N LYS A 694 -4.63 -12.29 -11.09
CA LYS A 694 -4.71 -13.71 -10.77
C LYS A 694 -3.34 -14.34 -10.94
N ASP A 695 -2.83 -15.01 -9.92
CA ASP A 695 -1.60 -15.77 -9.99
C ASP A 695 -1.67 -17.06 -9.19
N GLY A 696 -0.84 -18.01 -9.55
CA GLY A 696 -0.69 -19.29 -8.86
C GLY A 696 -0.86 -20.50 -9.76
N PRO A 697 -0.29 -21.66 -9.36
CA PRO A 697 -0.27 -22.88 -10.18
C PRO A 697 -1.57 -23.67 -10.12
N SER A 698 -2.47 -23.36 -9.18
CA SER A 698 -3.66 -24.19 -8.84
C SER A 698 -4.75 -24.26 -9.91
N ALA A 699 -4.68 -23.42 -10.94
CA ALA A 699 -5.60 -23.44 -12.09
C ALA A 699 -5.15 -24.42 -13.21
N GLY A 700 -4.00 -25.09 -13.06
CA GLY A 700 -3.42 -25.92 -14.10
C GLY A 700 -4.34 -27.01 -14.63
N VAL A 701 -5.04 -27.74 -13.75
CA VAL A 701 -6.02 -28.75 -14.16
C VAL A 701 -7.24 -28.15 -14.85
N THR A 702 -7.68 -26.97 -14.42
CA THR A 702 -8.82 -26.24 -15.04
C THR A 702 -8.46 -25.80 -16.44
N ILE A 703 -7.27 -25.26 -16.62
CA ILE A 703 -6.75 -24.82 -17.93
C ILE A 703 -6.61 -26.04 -18.86
N ALA A 704 -6.05 -27.14 -18.37
CA ALA A 704 -5.94 -28.37 -19.15
C ALA A 704 -7.32 -28.90 -19.58
N THR A 705 -8.32 -28.81 -18.69
CA THR A 705 -9.70 -29.24 -18.97
C THR A 705 -10.38 -28.33 -19.99
N ALA A 706 -10.23 -27.01 -19.89
CA ALA A 706 -10.75 -26.08 -20.87
C ALA A 706 -10.16 -26.31 -22.27
N LEU A 707 -8.83 -26.51 -22.33
CA LEU A 707 -8.13 -26.86 -23.58
C LEU A 707 -8.62 -28.18 -24.18
N ALA A 708 -8.75 -29.21 -23.34
CA ALA A 708 -9.24 -30.50 -23.77
C ALA A 708 -10.70 -30.42 -24.27
N SER A 709 -11.55 -29.65 -23.57
CA SER A 709 -12.93 -29.40 -23.96
C SER A 709 -13.03 -28.74 -25.33
N GLU A 710 -12.30 -27.64 -25.54
CA GLU A 710 -12.28 -26.89 -26.79
C GLU A 710 -11.81 -27.74 -27.98
N VAL A 711 -10.69 -28.46 -27.80
CA VAL A 711 -10.06 -29.21 -28.90
C VAL A 711 -10.84 -30.48 -29.23
N THR A 712 -11.46 -31.12 -28.23
CA THR A 712 -12.28 -32.33 -28.43
C THR A 712 -13.73 -32.05 -28.78
N GLY A 713 -14.19 -30.79 -28.65
CA GLY A 713 -15.58 -30.40 -28.83
C GLY A 713 -16.55 -30.98 -27.77
N ARG A 714 -16.03 -31.36 -26.60
CA ARG A 714 -16.80 -31.94 -25.49
C ARG A 714 -16.98 -30.91 -24.39
N PRO A 715 -18.20 -30.44 -24.13
CA PRO A 715 -18.45 -29.51 -23.03
C PRO A 715 -18.01 -30.07 -21.67
N VAL A 716 -17.60 -29.17 -20.78
CA VAL A 716 -17.36 -29.49 -19.38
C VAL A 716 -18.69 -29.52 -18.62
N ARG A 717 -18.82 -30.40 -17.66
CA ARG A 717 -19.98 -30.45 -16.77
C ARG A 717 -20.11 -29.15 -15.97
N GLY A 718 -21.28 -28.54 -15.94
CA GLY A 718 -21.57 -27.29 -15.23
C GLY A 718 -21.76 -27.42 -13.72
N ASP A 719 -21.88 -28.67 -13.21
CA ASP A 719 -22.07 -28.96 -11.81
C ASP A 719 -20.76 -29.34 -11.07
N ILE A 720 -19.61 -29.28 -11.76
CA ILE A 720 -18.30 -29.69 -11.23
C ILE A 720 -17.28 -28.57 -11.32
N ALA A 721 -16.54 -28.38 -10.24
CA ALA A 721 -15.38 -27.50 -10.21
C ALA A 721 -14.11 -28.25 -9.89
N MET A 722 -12.98 -27.66 -10.21
CA MET A 722 -11.70 -28.31 -10.03
C MET A 722 -10.59 -27.36 -9.57
N THR A 723 -9.60 -27.90 -8.91
CA THR A 723 -8.34 -27.20 -8.60
C THR A 723 -7.21 -28.22 -8.49
N GLY A 724 -6.03 -27.82 -8.94
CA GLY A 724 -4.84 -28.66 -8.90
C GLY A 724 -3.73 -28.08 -9.75
N GLU A 725 -2.50 -28.24 -9.31
CA GLU A 725 -1.33 -27.92 -10.12
C GLU A 725 -1.01 -29.09 -11.05
N ILE A 726 -0.63 -28.80 -12.29
CA ILE A 726 -0.30 -29.80 -13.29
C ILE A 726 1.22 -29.87 -13.51
N THR A 727 1.74 -31.09 -13.63
CA THR A 727 3.10 -31.32 -14.12
C THR A 727 3.10 -31.71 -15.61
N LEU A 728 4.25 -31.60 -16.28
CA LEU A 728 4.42 -32.03 -17.68
C LEU A 728 4.18 -33.54 -17.86
N SER A 729 4.28 -34.34 -16.80
CA SER A 729 3.94 -35.77 -16.83
C SER A 729 2.46 -36.07 -16.57
N GLY A 730 1.62 -35.03 -16.43
CA GLY A 730 0.19 -35.17 -16.16
C GLY A 730 -0.19 -35.53 -14.73
N ARG A 731 0.76 -35.41 -13.78
CA ARG A 731 0.44 -35.57 -12.36
C ARG A 731 -0.25 -34.33 -11.83
N VAL A 732 -1.18 -34.53 -10.90
CA VAL A 732 -1.87 -33.47 -10.19
C VAL A 732 -1.23 -33.32 -8.80
N LEU A 733 -0.68 -32.12 -8.52
CA LEU A 733 -0.02 -31.77 -7.28
C LEU A 733 -0.96 -31.08 -6.30
N PRO A 734 -0.69 -31.14 -4.98
CA PRO A 734 -1.53 -30.55 -3.95
C PRO A 734 -1.53 -29.01 -4.03
N VAL A 735 -2.62 -28.42 -3.55
CA VAL A 735 -2.84 -26.96 -3.53
C VAL A 735 -3.22 -26.50 -2.14
N GLY A 736 -3.02 -25.20 -1.88
CA GLY A 736 -3.45 -24.53 -0.66
C GLY A 736 -4.90 -24.03 -0.72
N GLY A 737 -5.43 -23.58 0.44
CA GLY A 737 -6.75 -22.97 0.55
C GLY A 737 -7.92 -23.92 0.22
N VAL A 738 -7.80 -25.20 0.58
CA VAL A 738 -8.76 -26.25 0.22
C VAL A 738 -10.14 -25.97 0.82
N LYS A 739 -10.20 -25.57 2.10
CA LYS A 739 -11.46 -25.25 2.78
C LYS A 739 -12.18 -24.09 2.05
N GLU A 740 -11.48 -23.03 1.80
CA GLU A 740 -12.04 -21.83 1.15
C GLU A 740 -12.53 -22.13 -0.26
N LYS A 741 -11.80 -22.94 -1.01
CA LYS A 741 -12.15 -23.39 -2.37
C LYS A 741 -13.42 -24.25 -2.38
N VAL A 742 -13.50 -25.20 -1.46
CA VAL A 742 -14.69 -26.06 -1.33
C VAL A 742 -15.91 -25.24 -0.90
N LEU A 743 -15.74 -24.30 0.04
CA LEU A 743 -16.81 -23.38 0.42
C LEU A 743 -17.25 -22.47 -0.73
N ALA A 744 -16.33 -22.06 -1.61
CA ALA A 744 -16.68 -21.30 -2.80
C ALA A 744 -17.50 -22.13 -3.80
N ALA A 745 -17.11 -23.37 -4.04
CA ALA A 745 -17.88 -24.30 -4.89
C ALA A 745 -19.31 -24.49 -4.37
N ARG A 746 -19.47 -24.70 -3.05
CA ARG A 746 -20.78 -24.83 -2.41
C ARG A 746 -21.64 -23.58 -2.58
N ARG A 747 -21.07 -22.40 -2.31
CA ARG A 747 -21.76 -21.10 -2.48
C ARG A 747 -22.25 -20.87 -3.92
N ALA A 748 -21.47 -21.36 -4.88
CA ALA A 748 -21.80 -21.29 -6.29
C ALA A 748 -22.82 -22.38 -6.75
N GLY A 749 -23.38 -23.16 -5.83
CA GLY A 749 -24.37 -24.20 -6.14
C GLY A 749 -23.80 -25.44 -6.84
N LEU A 750 -22.48 -25.59 -6.91
CA LEU A 750 -21.80 -26.76 -7.49
C LEU A 750 -21.99 -27.99 -6.62
N ARG A 751 -22.10 -29.18 -7.25
CA ARG A 751 -22.37 -30.46 -6.57
C ARG A 751 -21.14 -31.31 -6.41
N GLU A 752 -20.15 -31.14 -7.28
CA GLU A 752 -18.95 -31.96 -7.31
C GLU A 752 -17.68 -31.10 -7.34
N VAL A 753 -16.67 -31.56 -6.65
CA VAL A 753 -15.37 -30.89 -6.60
C VAL A 753 -14.24 -31.88 -6.84
N ILE A 754 -13.34 -31.56 -7.77
CA ILE A 754 -12.15 -32.35 -8.04
C ILE A 754 -10.96 -31.72 -7.31
N LEU A 755 -10.31 -32.51 -6.45
CA LEU A 755 -9.15 -32.14 -5.65
C LEU A 755 -7.99 -33.11 -5.86
N PRO A 756 -6.75 -32.64 -5.71
CA PRO A 756 -5.57 -33.54 -5.67
C PRO A 756 -5.68 -34.54 -4.52
N ARG A 757 -5.28 -35.79 -4.75
CA ARG A 757 -5.36 -36.85 -3.72
C ARG A 757 -4.59 -36.49 -2.46
N GLN A 758 -3.50 -35.79 -2.58
CA GLN A 758 -2.69 -35.39 -1.42
C GLN A 758 -3.41 -34.38 -0.51
N ASN A 759 -4.46 -33.69 -0.99
CA ASN A 759 -5.31 -32.82 -0.19
C ASN A 759 -6.42 -33.55 0.57
N GLU A 760 -6.53 -34.87 0.48
CA GLU A 760 -7.53 -35.66 1.23
C GLU A 760 -7.42 -35.43 2.76
N LYS A 761 -6.21 -35.26 3.28
CA LYS A 761 -5.95 -34.92 4.68
C LYS A 761 -6.59 -33.57 5.07
N ASN A 762 -6.41 -32.55 4.23
CA ASN A 762 -6.98 -31.22 4.47
C ASN A 762 -8.51 -31.26 4.50
N VAL A 763 -9.11 -32.03 3.60
CA VAL A 763 -10.56 -32.23 3.57
C VAL A 763 -11.06 -32.89 4.86
N LYS A 764 -10.33 -33.88 5.38
CA LYS A 764 -10.71 -34.56 6.62
C LYS A 764 -10.54 -33.68 7.87
N GLU A 765 -9.53 -32.85 7.88
CA GLU A 765 -9.19 -32.00 9.03
C GLU A 765 -9.97 -30.69 9.08
N ASP A 766 -10.24 -30.08 7.91
CA ASP A 766 -10.75 -28.69 7.83
C ASP A 766 -12.24 -28.59 7.46
N LEU A 767 -12.82 -29.66 6.88
CA LEU A 767 -14.23 -29.68 6.51
C LEU A 767 -15.07 -30.51 7.50
N THR A 768 -16.20 -29.96 7.92
CA THR A 768 -17.18 -30.67 8.76
C THR A 768 -17.78 -31.86 8.03
N GLU A 769 -18.31 -32.83 8.78
CA GLU A 769 -18.96 -33.99 8.17
C GLU A 769 -20.18 -33.62 7.33
N GLU A 770 -20.90 -32.56 7.71
CA GLU A 770 -22.03 -32.03 6.98
C GLU A 770 -21.62 -31.53 5.60
N LEU A 771 -20.60 -30.68 5.51
CA LEU A 771 -20.06 -30.20 4.25
C LEU A 771 -19.57 -31.33 3.34
N ARG A 772 -18.96 -32.38 3.93
CA ARG A 772 -18.51 -33.55 3.16
C ARG A 772 -19.64 -34.42 2.64
N ARG A 773 -20.83 -34.32 3.22
CA ARG A 773 -22.02 -35.02 2.72
C ARG A 773 -22.78 -34.27 1.63
N GLU A 774 -22.67 -32.94 1.65
CA GLU A 774 -23.39 -32.08 0.69
C GLU A 774 -22.69 -32.00 -0.67
N LEU A 775 -21.37 -32.18 -0.69
CA LEU A 775 -20.55 -32.12 -1.89
C LEU A 775 -19.88 -33.46 -2.16
N THR A 776 -19.95 -33.92 -3.40
CA THR A 776 -19.17 -35.09 -3.83
C THR A 776 -17.74 -34.64 -4.15
N ILE A 777 -16.76 -35.08 -3.34
CA ILE A 777 -15.36 -34.72 -3.52
C ILE A 777 -14.62 -35.87 -4.18
N HIS A 778 -14.06 -35.59 -5.36
CA HIS A 778 -13.25 -36.55 -6.13
C HIS A 778 -11.76 -36.28 -5.91
N PHE A 779 -11.02 -37.28 -5.46
CA PHE A 779 -9.57 -37.20 -5.26
C PHE A 779 -8.84 -37.84 -6.44
N VAL A 780 -8.09 -37.02 -7.18
CA VAL A 780 -7.38 -37.41 -8.41
C VAL A 780 -5.86 -37.35 -8.27
N GLN A 781 -5.17 -38.15 -9.06
CA GLN A 781 -3.70 -38.18 -9.13
C GLN A 781 -3.17 -37.74 -10.50
N SER A 782 -4.02 -37.81 -11.52
CA SER A 782 -3.63 -37.49 -12.91
C SER A 782 -4.67 -36.60 -13.59
N VAL A 783 -4.27 -35.90 -14.61
CA VAL A 783 -5.15 -35.10 -15.46
C VAL A 783 -6.13 -35.98 -16.22
N ASP A 784 -5.73 -37.23 -16.55
CA ASP A 784 -6.62 -38.20 -17.19
C ASP A 784 -7.87 -38.46 -16.35
N GLU A 785 -7.70 -38.61 -15.03
CA GLU A 785 -8.81 -38.80 -14.08
C GLU A 785 -9.70 -37.53 -14.04
N VAL A 786 -9.08 -36.33 -14.07
CA VAL A 786 -9.82 -35.05 -14.12
C VAL A 786 -10.69 -34.98 -15.37
N LEU A 787 -10.13 -35.23 -16.56
CA LEU A 787 -10.86 -35.17 -17.83
C LEU A 787 -11.98 -36.21 -17.92
N LEU A 788 -11.77 -37.38 -17.33
CA LEU A 788 -12.81 -38.42 -17.27
C LEU A 788 -14.01 -37.98 -16.46
N LEU A 789 -13.80 -37.25 -15.37
CA LEU A 789 -14.86 -36.77 -14.48
C LEU A 789 -15.55 -35.51 -15.02
N ALA A 790 -14.77 -34.62 -15.57
CA ALA A 790 -15.21 -33.25 -15.92
C ALA A 790 -15.83 -33.14 -17.33
N LEU A 791 -15.33 -33.92 -18.32
CA LEU A 791 -15.86 -33.83 -19.68
C LEU A 791 -17.13 -34.68 -19.87
N THR A 792 -18.12 -34.11 -20.55
CA THR A 792 -19.30 -34.86 -20.96
C THR A 792 -18.91 -36.05 -21.85
N PRO A 793 -19.67 -37.19 -21.80
CA PRO A 793 -19.42 -38.33 -22.69
C PRO A 793 -19.41 -37.90 -24.15
N GLY A 794 -18.32 -38.13 -24.85
CA GLY A 794 -18.26 -37.88 -26.28
C GLY A 794 -19.19 -38.84 -27.06
N PRO A 795 -19.50 -38.55 -28.34
CA PRO A 795 -20.18 -39.50 -29.18
C PRO A 795 -19.37 -40.80 -29.18
N GLN A 796 -20.04 -41.92 -28.85
CA GLN A 796 -19.37 -43.23 -28.71
C GLN A 796 -18.55 -43.51 -29.98
N ALA A 797 -17.23 -43.50 -29.88
CA ALA A 797 -16.41 -44.03 -30.93
C ALA A 797 -16.83 -45.49 -31.19
N PRO A 798 -16.99 -45.90 -32.45
CA PRO A 798 -17.39 -47.27 -32.77
C PRO A 798 -16.42 -48.22 -32.12
N ARG A 799 -16.91 -49.14 -31.29
CA ARG A 799 -16.10 -50.18 -30.62
C ARG A 799 -15.27 -50.89 -31.66
N VAL A 800 -14.00 -50.63 -31.75
CA VAL A 800 -13.04 -51.42 -32.52
C VAL A 800 -13.09 -52.86 -31.93
N LYS A 801 -13.72 -53.75 -32.67
CA LYS A 801 -13.72 -55.17 -32.35
C LYS A 801 -12.24 -55.59 -32.26
N LYS A 802 -11.79 -55.98 -31.07
CA LYS A 802 -10.53 -56.67 -30.92
C LYS A 802 -10.56 -57.89 -31.77
N THR A 803 -9.90 -57.87 -32.90
CA THR A 803 -9.60 -59.07 -33.69
C THR A 803 -8.59 -59.92 -32.89
N ASP A 804 -9.11 -61.03 -32.38
CA ASP A 804 -8.30 -62.09 -31.76
C ASP A 804 -7.31 -62.59 -32.80
N ARG A 805 -6.08 -62.11 -32.79
CA ARG A 805 -4.94 -62.74 -33.44
C ARG A 805 -4.38 -63.76 -32.47
N ARG A 806 -4.94 -64.99 -32.56
CA ARG A 806 -4.25 -66.19 -32.04
C ARG A 806 -2.97 -66.36 -32.82
N VAL A 807 -1.84 -66.07 -32.16
CA VAL A 807 -0.51 -66.47 -32.63
C VAL A 807 -0.37 -67.95 -32.34
N GLN A 808 -0.40 -68.78 -33.43
CA GLN A 808 0.01 -70.16 -33.29
C GLN A 808 1.54 -70.27 -33.05
N PRO A 809 2.02 -71.09 -32.17
CA PRO A 809 3.43 -71.31 -31.95
C PRO A 809 4.00 -72.14 -33.13
N ARG A 810 5.00 -71.65 -33.85
CA ARG A 810 5.85 -72.46 -34.74
C ARG A 810 6.83 -73.17 -33.88
N VAL A 811 6.69 -74.50 -33.89
CA VAL A 811 7.72 -75.48 -33.52
C VAL A 811 8.77 -75.48 -34.66
N GLN A 812 9.99 -75.20 -34.44
CA GLN A 812 11.28 -75.86 -34.75
C GLN A 812 12.43 -75.01 -34.19
#